data_aa07b9cabc25531fb10d359239726ec8
#
_entry.id   aa07b9cabc25531fb10d359239726ec8
#
_cell.length_a   1.000
_cell.length_b   1.000
_cell.length_c   1.000
_cell.angle_alpha   90.00
_cell.angle_beta   90.00
_cell.angle_gamma   90.00
#
_symmetry.space_group_name_H-M   'P 1'
#
loop_
_entity.id
_entity.type
_entity.pdbx_description
1 polymer ?
#
loop_
_entity_poly.entity_id
_entity_poly.type
_entity_poly.pdbx_seq_one_letter_code
_entity_poly.pdbx_strand_id
1 'polypeptide(L)'
;MKKEISTLDELIEAASYITNADEIDTIKKAYEFAYNVHKGEKRLSGDDYILHPLNVAYILTSLYADSDTLATALLHDVIHKGNSTIEEVQKNFSKEISTLVEGITTINKLSLSAENESMVNYYKKILVGLTEDVRIIIIKLAERCHNMRTLWAIPKEKQRLKAKETLEILAPIAHRLGLSYIKAELEELSLKYYKPEAFDQIEEELNSTKEERDKSVEEMKKRVSDILIENNIEFEIKGRAKSIYSIYNKLQKGKKLSDIYDIYALRVIVNTKAECYQVLGLIHAKYKPLPKRFKDYIANPKTNMYQSLHTTVFGFDGKPYEIQIRTFEMDKVAERGIASHWSYKEQGKKIQNSMEQKLQVFRNIMELNLYDVSDEDFVKSVQNEVLGENIYVYTPKGDVFELPKGATPIDFAYRVHTKIGETMVGAIVNDNIVPLDYELHTGDIVNIKTNKNSKPSQEWLSIVKSSQTKNKIRAFFSKIDKKEAIEKGKDLLLKEIRRKKISINEFNETIPDILKELKIESEDDLYYSIGTAKLSPNTVINISIKEEINKEEFILSKLSKREVKDIELKNDILVSGIDNIKVSLANCCKPVKGDKIVGYISRGNGVIVHTKNCYNLRHMDDRIIDVSWNKEQVQKYKTNISIVSEKLENVLLDIITKTNNLNISITKVDTKQKENETIFNLIVEVDNVDTLNKYITLLKQNSSIISVERVMN
;
A
#
# COMPACT_ATOMS: atom_id res chain seq x y z
N MET A 1 20.90 -28.13 -6.62
CA MET A 1 20.99 -27.12 -5.54
C MET A 1 21.90 -26.00 -6.05
N LYS A 2 21.50 -24.75 -5.89
CA LYS A 2 22.34 -23.61 -6.26
C LYS A 2 23.51 -23.53 -5.28
N LYS A 3 24.71 -23.19 -5.77
CA LYS A 3 25.93 -23.11 -4.95
C LYS A 3 25.71 -22.09 -3.82
N GLU A 4 26.01 -22.47 -2.59
CA GLU A 4 26.19 -21.56 -1.45
C GLU A 4 27.68 -21.38 -1.24
N ILE A 5 28.09 -20.18 -0.81
CA ILE A 5 29.48 -19.86 -0.55
C ILE A 5 29.75 -19.82 0.95
N SER A 6 31.01 -20.07 1.32
CA SER A 6 31.46 -20.12 2.72
C SER A 6 32.53 -19.10 3.05
N THR A 7 33.13 -18.44 2.05
CA THR A 7 34.25 -17.53 2.23
C THR A 7 34.04 -16.19 1.52
N LEU A 8 34.68 -15.14 2.04
CA LEU A 8 34.70 -13.82 1.41
C LEU A 8 35.37 -13.86 0.02
N ASP A 9 36.40 -14.69 -0.15
CA ASP A 9 37.11 -14.80 -1.44
C ASP A 9 36.19 -15.29 -2.55
N GLU A 10 35.30 -16.27 -2.26
CA GLU A 10 34.27 -16.71 -3.20
C GLU A 10 33.29 -15.60 -3.57
N LEU A 11 32.94 -14.69 -2.62
CA LEU A 11 32.12 -13.53 -2.91
C LEU A 11 32.84 -12.54 -3.84
N ILE A 12 34.13 -12.25 -3.56
CA ILE A 12 34.94 -11.32 -4.39
C ILE A 12 35.13 -11.90 -5.79
N GLU A 13 35.36 -13.20 -5.92
CA GLU A 13 35.44 -13.89 -7.22
C GLU A 13 34.12 -13.74 -7.99
N ALA A 14 32.99 -13.96 -7.35
CA ALA A 14 31.67 -13.78 -7.96
C ALA A 14 31.38 -12.31 -8.31
N ALA A 15 31.96 -11.36 -7.58
CA ALA A 15 31.87 -9.93 -7.81
C ALA A 15 33.00 -9.37 -8.71
N SER A 16 33.68 -10.22 -9.50
CA SER A 16 34.82 -9.86 -10.37
C SER A 16 34.51 -8.78 -11.42
N TYR A 17 33.24 -8.46 -11.64
CA TYR A 17 32.80 -7.32 -12.45
C TYR A 17 33.06 -5.95 -11.76
N ILE A 18 33.29 -5.91 -10.45
CA ILE A 18 33.74 -4.73 -9.72
C ILE A 18 35.26 -4.71 -9.79
N THR A 19 35.83 -3.74 -10.51
CA THR A 19 37.26 -3.65 -10.77
C THR A 19 37.96 -2.56 -9.95
N ASN A 20 37.19 -1.67 -9.31
CA ASN A 20 37.74 -0.59 -8.49
C ASN A 20 38.20 -1.14 -7.13
N ALA A 21 39.45 -0.88 -6.77
CA ALA A 21 40.07 -1.35 -5.52
C ALA A 21 39.36 -0.79 -4.27
N ASP A 22 38.92 0.46 -4.27
CA ASP A 22 38.23 1.09 -3.14
C ASP A 22 36.85 0.49 -2.92
N GLU A 23 36.14 0.11 -4.01
CA GLU A 23 34.85 -0.57 -3.96
C GLU A 23 35.01 -1.98 -3.39
N ILE A 24 36.06 -2.71 -3.78
CA ILE A 24 36.37 -4.04 -3.22
C ILE A 24 36.74 -3.92 -1.73
N ASP A 25 37.51 -2.91 -1.35
CA ASP A 25 37.88 -2.67 0.05
C ASP A 25 36.65 -2.37 0.91
N THR A 26 35.66 -1.63 0.37
CA THR A 26 34.37 -1.37 1.03
C THR A 26 33.62 -2.68 1.33
N ILE A 27 33.56 -3.61 0.38
CA ILE A 27 32.94 -4.92 0.58
C ILE A 27 33.67 -5.72 1.66
N LYS A 28 35.02 -5.73 1.64
CA LYS A 28 35.85 -6.41 2.65
C LYS A 28 35.61 -5.85 4.05
N LYS A 29 35.61 -4.52 4.19
CA LYS A 29 35.32 -3.85 5.47
C LYS A 29 33.92 -4.16 5.99
N ALA A 30 32.92 -4.21 5.10
CA ALA A 30 31.55 -4.55 5.47
C ALA A 30 31.45 -6.01 5.99
N TYR A 31 32.17 -6.93 5.34
CA TYR A 31 32.23 -8.31 5.81
C TYR A 31 32.90 -8.43 7.19
N GLU A 32 34.07 -7.80 7.37
CA GLU A 32 34.80 -7.81 8.64
C GLU A 32 33.95 -7.21 9.78
N PHE A 33 33.25 -6.10 9.51
CA PHE A 33 32.34 -5.48 10.47
C PHE A 33 31.21 -6.45 10.85
N ALA A 34 30.52 -7.02 9.86
CA ALA A 34 29.43 -7.96 10.10
C ALA A 34 29.92 -9.25 10.81
N TYR A 35 31.09 -9.76 10.44
CA TYR A 35 31.71 -10.92 11.09
C TYR A 35 31.97 -10.67 12.58
N ASN A 36 32.50 -9.49 12.92
CA ASN A 36 32.78 -9.14 14.32
C ASN A 36 31.50 -8.96 15.14
N VAL A 37 30.45 -8.38 14.54
CA VAL A 37 29.13 -8.18 15.20
C VAL A 37 28.47 -9.54 15.46
N HIS A 38 28.51 -10.47 14.50
CA HIS A 38 27.84 -11.78 14.61
C HIS A 38 28.74 -12.91 15.10
N LYS A 39 29.91 -12.58 15.68
CA LYS A 39 30.88 -13.57 16.13
C LYS A 39 30.30 -14.47 17.24
N GLY A 40 30.27 -15.77 16.98
CA GLY A 40 29.74 -16.78 17.90
C GLY A 40 28.22 -16.98 17.82
N GLU A 41 27.50 -16.18 17.05
CA GLU A 41 26.08 -16.42 16.79
C GLU A 41 25.88 -17.56 15.78
N LYS A 42 24.84 -18.39 16.03
CA LYS A 42 24.47 -19.48 15.12
C LYS A 42 23.02 -19.33 14.67
N ARG A 43 22.76 -19.74 13.43
CA ARG A 43 21.40 -19.88 12.90
C ARG A 43 20.71 -21.14 13.44
N LEU A 44 19.39 -21.22 13.26
CA LEU A 44 18.63 -22.45 13.59
C LEU A 44 19.04 -23.65 12.74
N SER A 45 19.67 -23.45 11.60
CA SER A 45 20.29 -24.51 10.77
C SER A 45 21.57 -25.09 11.38
N GLY A 46 22.16 -24.43 12.39
CA GLY A 46 23.42 -24.78 13.03
C GLY A 46 24.64 -24.05 12.46
N ASP A 47 24.50 -23.38 11.33
CA ASP A 47 25.57 -22.65 10.65
C ASP A 47 25.92 -21.34 11.39
N ASP A 48 27.15 -20.86 11.20
CA ASP A 48 27.56 -19.55 11.70
C ASP A 48 26.74 -18.43 11.04
N TYR A 49 26.30 -17.44 11.85
CA TYR A 49 25.36 -16.43 11.39
C TYR A 49 25.86 -15.65 10.18
N ILE A 50 27.19 -15.36 10.11
CA ILE A 50 27.83 -14.60 9.03
C ILE A 50 27.61 -15.21 7.64
N LEU A 51 27.37 -16.52 7.53
CA LEU A 51 27.10 -17.18 6.26
C LEU A 51 25.81 -16.70 5.62
N HIS A 52 24.86 -16.19 6.44
CA HIS A 52 23.62 -15.64 5.90
C HIS A 52 23.85 -14.34 5.11
N PRO A 53 24.36 -13.24 5.69
CA PRO A 53 24.61 -12.03 4.93
C PRO A 53 25.61 -12.25 3.79
N LEU A 54 26.59 -13.16 3.96
CA LEU A 54 27.52 -13.54 2.90
C LEU A 54 26.79 -14.11 1.68
N ASN A 55 25.86 -15.06 1.90
CA ASN A 55 25.09 -15.67 0.81
C ASN A 55 24.01 -14.72 0.25
N VAL A 56 23.48 -13.79 1.04
CA VAL A 56 22.60 -12.73 0.54
C VAL A 56 23.37 -11.84 -0.45
N ALA A 57 24.57 -11.39 -0.09
CA ALA A 57 25.45 -10.65 -0.99
C ALA A 57 25.81 -11.47 -2.25
N TYR A 58 26.09 -12.75 -2.09
CA TYR A 58 26.36 -13.65 -3.23
C TYR A 58 25.17 -13.77 -4.20
N ILE A 59 23.94 -13.85 -3.71
CA ILE A 59 22.75 -13.86 -4.57
C ILE A 59 22.70 -12.58 -5.41
N LEU A 60 23.06 -11.43 -4.82
CA LEU A 60 23.04 -10.13 -5.48
C LEU A 60 24.15 -9.99 -6.56
N THR A 61 25.25 -10.74 -6.48
CA THR A 61 26.26 -10.72 -7.56
C THR A 61 25.67 -11.23 -8.90
N SER A 62 24.68 -12.14 -8.86
CA SER A 62 23.97 -12.59 -10.07
C SER A 62 23.21 -11.47 -10.77
N LEU A 63 22.88 -10.42 -10.04
CA LEU A 63 22.23 -9.20 -10.55
C LEU A 63 23.24 -8.10 -10.93
N TYR A 64 24.54 -8.33 -10.71
CA TYR A 64 25.60 -7.33 -10.92
C TYR A 64 25.41 -6.08 -10.03
N ALA A 65 25.00 -6.31 -8.76
CA ALA A 65 24.82 -5.25 -7.79
C ALA A 65 26.13 -4.47 -7.55
N ASP A 66 26.01 -3.15 -7.31
CA ASP A 66 27.15 -2.31 -7.00
C ASP A 66 27.73 -2.60 -5.61
N SER A 67 28.92 -2.06 -5.34
CA SER A 67 29.65 -2.28 -4.09
C SER A 67 28.85 -1.86 -2.85
N ASP A 68 28.11 -0.73 -2.92
CA ASP A 68 27.32 -0.22 -1.82
C ASP A 68 26.14 -1.14 -1.50
N THR A 69 25.50 -1.71 -2.53
CA THR A 69 24.44 -2.72 -2.37
C THR A 69 24.97 -4.01 -1.77
N LEU A 70 26.15 -4.51 -2.21
CA LEU A 70 26.79 -5.70 -1.64
C LEU A 70 27.24 -5.46 -0.19
N ALA A 71 27.84 -4.31 0.11
CA ALA A 71 28.21 -3.92 1.47
C ALA A 71 26.96 -3.81 2.37
N THR A 72 25.90 -3.19 1.88
CA THR A 72 24.61 -3.12 2.61
C THR A 72 24.03 -4.51 2.86
N ALA A 73 24.13 -5.43 1.91
CA ALA A 73 23.67 -6.80 2.08
C ALA A 73 24.46 -7.55 3.16
N LEU A 74 25.77 -7.29 3.28
CA LEU A 74 26.59 -7.84 4.37
C LEU A 74 26.20 -7.26 5.73
N LEU A 75 25.75 -5.99 5.76
CA LEU A 75 25.40 -5.26 6.98
C LEU A 75 23.90 -5.31 7.36
N HIS A 76 23.04 -5.95 6.58
CA HIS A 76 21.58 -5.79 6.70
C HIS A 76 20.98 -6.21 8.05
N ASP A 77 21.64 -7.12 8.77
CA ASP A 77 21.16 -7.66 10.06
C ASP A 77 21.99 -7.15 11.27
N VAL A 78 23.06 -6.37 11.07
CA VAL A 78 23.96 -5.94 12.17
C VAL A 78 23.25 -5.11 13.25
N ILE A 79 22.17 -4.38 12.89
CA ILE A 79 21.38 -3.57 13.82
C ILE A 79 20.19 -4.38 14.38
N HIS A 80 19.54 -5.18 13.54
CA HIS A 80 18.30 -5.87 13.93
C HIS A 80 18.58 -7.14 14.75
N LYS A 81 19.60 -7.89 14.41
CA LYS A 81 20.02 -9.14 15.04
C LYS A 81 21.30 -8.99 15.86
N GLY A 82 22.23 -8.17 15.36
CA GLY A 82 23.46 -7.85 16.07
C GLY A 82 23.27 -6.74 17.10
N ASN A 83 24.33 -6.44 17.85
CA ASN A 83 24.33 -5.42 18.88
C ASN A 83 24.90 -4.08 18.39
N SER A 84 24.90 -3.81 17.08
CA SER A 84 25.42 -2.55 16.51
C SER A 84 24.31 -1.50 16.38
N THR A 85 24.73 -0.22 16.22
CA THR A 85 23.83 0.92 16.06
C THR A 85 24.01 1.57 14.69
N ILE A 86 23.03 2.40 14.28
CA ILE A 86 23.12 3.12 12.99
C ILE A 86 24.29 4.13 13.02
N GLU A 87 24.58 4.73 14.16
CA GLU A 87 25.68 5.67 14.34
C GLU A 87 27.04 4.99 14.11
N GLU A 88 27.19 3.74 14.52
CA GLU A 88 28.41 2.94 14.26
C GLU A 88 28.56 2.65 12.78
N VAL A 89 27.46 2.30 12.10
CA VAL A 89 27.48 2.11 10.65
C VAL A 89 27.81 3.41 9.93
N GLN A 90 27.22 4.55 10.33
CA GLN A 90 27.52 5.87 9.74
C GLN A 90 28.97 6.32 9.94
N LYS A 91 29.60 5.93 11.05
CA LYS A 91 31.00 6.25 11.32
C LYS A 91 31.98 5.46 10.45
N ASN A 92 31.63 4.24 10.09
CA ASN A 92 32.52 3.31 9.39
C ASN A 92 32.28 3.26 7.87
N PHE A 93 31.08 3.65 7.40
CA PHE A 93 30.68 3.53 6.00
C PHE A 93 30.08 4.84 5.46
N SER A 94 29.82 4.86 4.15
CA SER A 94 29.21 6.01 3.47
C SER A 94 27.79 6.32 4.00
N LYS A 95 27.37 7.58 3.81
CA LYS A 95 26.00 7.99 4.09
C LYS A 95 24.99 7.15 3.29
N GLU A 96 25.34 6.76 2.07
CA GLU A 96 24.50 5.96 1.19
C GLU A 96 24.28 4.55 1.78
N ILE A 97 25.34 3.86 2.17
CA ILE A 97 25.24 2.54 2.83
C ILE A 97 24.44 2.63 4.12
N SER A 98 24.71 3.64 4.97
CA SER A 98 23.98 3.79 6.24
C SER A 98 22.48 4.04 6.03
N THR A 99 22.09 4.84 5.04
CA THR A 99 20.68 5.07 4.69
C THR A 99 20.00 3.78 4.22
N LEU A 100 20.66 2.97 3.40
CA LEU A 100 20.14 1.68 2.95
C LEU A 100 19.98 0.68 4.11
N VAL A 101 20.96 0.59 5.02
CA VAL A 101 20.90 -0.27 6.21
C VAL A 101 19.76 0.17 7.13
N GLU A 102 19.56 1.48 7.32
CA GLU A 102 18.45 2.01 8.11
C GLU A 102 17.09 1.65 7.50
N GLY A 103 16.94 1.80 6.18
CA GLY A 103 15.73 1.41 5.44
C GLY A 103 15.40 -0.08 5.60
N ILE A 104 16.40 -0.97 5.46
CA ILE A 104 16.22 -2.41 5.66
C ILE A 104 15.86 -2.70 7.11
N THR A 105 16.53 -2.09 8.08
CA THR A 105 16.28 -2.25 9.51
C THR A 105 14.85 -1.85 9.87
N THR A 106 14.35 -0.76 9.28
CA THR A 106 12.98 -0.29 9.45
C THR A 106 11.98 -1.34 8.96
N ILE A 107 12.20 -1.92 7.77
CA ILE A 107 11.36 -3.02 7.27
C ILE A 107 11.45 -4.26 8.17
N ASN A 108 12.63 -4.61 8.68
CA ASN A 108 12.84 -5.79 9.50
C ASN A 108 12.23 -5.69 10.90
N LYS A 109 12.37 -4.54 11.59
CA LYS A 109 11.73 -4.27 12.89
C LYS A 109 10.21 -4.39 12.84
N LEU A 110 9.66 -4.26 11.67
CA LEU A 110 8.25 -4.27 11.38
C LEU A 110 7.76 -5.61 10.78
N SER A 111 8.65 -6.62 10.68
CA SER A 111 8.25 -7.96 10.25
C SER A 111 7.34 -8.61 11.30
N LEU A 112 6.37 -9.40 10.83
CA LEU A 112 5.31 -10.08 11.58
C LEU A 112 5.85 -10.77 12.86
N SER A 113 5.98 -10.02 13.94
CA SER A 113 6.33 -10.53 15.26
C SER A 113 5.12 -10.64 16.21
N ALA A 114 3.95 -10.23 15.75
CA ALA A 114 2.70 -10.39 16.50
C ALA A 114 1.65 -11.08 15.63
N GLU A 115 1.00 -12.10 16.18
CA GLU A 115 -0.11 -12.86 15.59
C GLU A 115 -1.32 -11.99 15.14
N ASN A 116 -1.26 -10.67 15.32
CA ASN A 116 -2.32 -9.70 15.08
C ASN A 116 -1.95 -8.54 14.14
N GLU A 117 -0.76 -8.50 13.51
CA GLU A 117 -0.51 -7.47 12.51
C GLU A 117 -1.22 -7.79 11.20
N SER A 118 -2.12 -6.92 10.77
CA SER A 118 -2.87 -7.11 9.54
C SER A 118 -1.93 -7.16 8.33
N MET A 119 -2.24 -7.99 7.34
CA MET A 119 -1.56 -8.06 6.03
C MET A 119 -1.36 -6.66 5.41
N VAL A 120 -2.25 -5.74 5.73
CA VAL A 120 -2.23 -4.32 5.33
C VAL A 120 -0.98 -3.61 5.79
N ASN A 121 -0.64 -3.73 7.09
CA ASN A 121 0.54 -3.07 7.65
C ASN A 121 1.82 -3.60 7.00
N TYR A 122 1.89 -4.90 6.71
CA TYR A 122 3.02 -5.49 6.03
C TYR A 122 3.17 -4.98 4.59
N TYR A 123 2.07 -4.88 3.81
CA TYR A 123 2.10 -4.27 2.48
C TYR A 123 2.54 -2.81 2.53
N LYS A 124 1.99 -2.01 3.45
CA LYS A 124 2.35 -0.59 3.62
C LYS A 124 3.86 -0.42 3.84
N LYS A 125 4.46 -1.26 4.68
CA LYS A 125 5.88 -1.23 5.03
C LYS A 125 6.80 -1.55 3.85
N ILE A 126 6.48 -2.62 3.11
CA ILE A 126 7.23 -2.99 1.90
C ILE A 126 7.15 -1.88 0.86
N LEU A 127 5.96 -1.28 0.67
CA LEU A 127 5.77 -0.21 -0.30
C LEU A 127 6.49 1.08 0.10
N VAL A 128 6.58 1.41 1.40
CA VAL A 128 7.40 2.53 1.88
C VAL A 128 8.87 2.32 1.51
N GLY A 129 9.44 1.17 1.82
CA GLY A 129 10.82 0.86 1.45
C GLY A 129 11.08 0.94 -0.07
N LEU A 130 10.11 0.50 -0.90
CA LEU A 130 10.19 0.61 -2.36
C LEU A 130 10.20 2.06 -2.86
N THR A 131 9.57 2.99 -2.13
CA THR A 131 9.50 4.40 -2.55
C THR A 131 10.75 5.18 -2.17
N GLU A 132 11.49 4.74 -1.19
CA GLU A 132 12.75 5.37 -0.75
C GLU A 132 13.91 4.99 -1.66
N ASP A 133 14.25 3.71 -1.74
CA ASP A 133 15.28 3.18 -2.64
C ASP A 133 14.96 1.72 -3.03
N VAL A 134 14.95 1.44 -4.32
CA VAL A 134 14.64 0.09 -4.84
C VAL A 134 15.65 -0.97 -4.38
N ARG A 135 16.89 -0.59 -4.07
CA ARG A 135 17.93 -1.51 -3.58
C ARG A 135 17.51 -2.17 -2.27
N ILE A 136 16.80 -1.46 -1.41
CA ILE A 136 16.28 -1.98 -0.14
C ILE A 136 15.43 -3.23 -0.38
N ILE A 137 14.49 -3.17 -1.32
CA ILE A 137 13.62 -4.32 -1.59
C ILE A 137 14.36 -5.44 -2.33
N ILE A 138 15.31 -5.11 -3.19
CA ILE A 138 16.11 -6.13 -3.90
C ILE A 138 16.97 -6.92 -2.90
N ILE A 139 17.60 -6.25 -1.94
CA ILE A 139 18.31 -6.92 -0.83
C ILE A 139 17.34 -7.78 -0.02
N LYS A 140 16.15 -7.26 0.28
CA LYS A 140 15.11 -8.02 1.00
C LYS A 140 14.63 -9.26 0.24
N LEU A 141 14.54 -9.20 -1.08
CA LEU A 141 14.21 -10.35 -1.92
C LEU A 141 15.35 -11.39 -1.93
N ALA A 142 16.60 -10.95 -1.97
CA ALA A 142 17.77 -11.83 -1.86
C ALA A 142 17.85 -12.49 -0.48
N GLU A 143 17.63 -11.73 0.59
CA GLU A 143 17.50 -12.25 1.97
C GLU A 143 16.41 -13.34 2.04
N ARG A 144 15.23 -13.06 1.47
CA ARG A 144 14.14 -14.04 1.45
C ARG A 144 14.51 -15.30 0.67
N CYS A 145 15.23 -15.17 -0.46
CA CYS A 145 15.73 -16.35 -1.19
C CYS A 145 16.61 -17.25 -0.31
N HIS A 146 17.59 -16.66 0.39
CA HIS A 146 18.43 -17.43 1.29
C HIS A 146 17.65 -18.00 2.48
N ASN A 147 16.73 -17.26 3.07
CA ASN A 147 15.85 -17.75 4.13
C ASN A 147 14.97 -18.91 3.65
N MET A 148 14.49 -18.89 2.41
CA MET A 148 13.72 -20.00 1.83
C MET A 148 14.56 -21.25 1.57
N ARG A 149 15.85 -21.12 1.23
CA ARG A 149 16.79 -22.27 1.11
C ARG A 149 16.99 -22.99 2.44
N THR A 150 17.02 -22.25 3.54
CA THR A 150 17.24 -22.77 4.90
C THR A 150 15.94 -22.95 5.70
N LEU A 151 14.77 -22.88 5.05
CA LEU A 151 13.46 -22.87 5.70
C LEU A 151 13.15 -24.21 6.42
N TRP A 152 13.81 -25.29 6.03
CA TRP A 152 13.71 -26.62 6.66
C TRP A 152 14.08 -26.60 8.16
N ALA A 153 14.90 -25.65 8.59
CA ALA A 153 15.38 -25.55 9.98
C ALA A 153 14.33 -24.99 10.97
N ILE A 154 13.17 -24.52 10.51
CA ILE A 154 12.11 -23.99 11.37
C ILE A 154 10.88 -24.93 11.41
N PRO A 155 9.98 -24.80 12.43
CA PRO A 155 8.79 -25.64 12.54
C PRO A 155 7.87 -25.58 11.30
N LYS A 156 7.23 -26.71 10.94
CA LYS A 156 6.40 -26.85 9.73
C LYS A 156 5.31 -25.80 9.57
N GLU A 157 4.64 -25.40 10.65
CA GLU A 157 3.62 -24.35 10.62
C GLU A 157 4.20 -23.00 10.18
N LYS A 158 5.36 -22.63 10.74
CA LYS A 158 6.07 -21.40 10.34
C LYS A 158 6.61 -21.48 8.93
N GLN A 159 7.07 -22.68 8.48
CA GLN A 159 7.46 -22.90 7.07
C GLN A 159 6.31 -22.57 6.13
N ARG A 160 5.12 -23.09 6.40
CA ARG A 160 3.93 -22.90 5.57
C ARG A 160 3.49 -21.44 5.51
N LEU A 161 3.51 -20.73 6.64
CA LEU A 161 3.18 -19.30 6.70
C LEU A 161 4.17 -18.46 5.90
N LYS A 162 5.47 -18.69 6.08
CA LYS A 162 6.53 -17.96 5.37
C LYS A 162 6.52 -18.26 3.87
N ALA A 163 6.23 -19.49 3.48
CA ALA A 163 6.09 -19.87 2.08
C ALA A 163 4.87 -19.18 1.43
N LYS A 164 3.73 -19.15 2.12
CA LYS A 164 2.53 -18.44 1.66
C LYS A 164 2.79 -16.94 1.49
N GLU A 165 3.36 -16.28 2.50
CA GLU A 165 3.75 -14.88 2.46
C GLU A 165 4.65 -14.58 1.24
N THR A 166 5.63 -15.44 0.99
CA THR A 166 6.56 -15.30 -0.13
C THR A 166 5.85 -15.40 -1.48
N LEU A 167 4.93 -16.37 -1.65
CA LEU A 167 4.16 -16.53 -2.89
C LEU A 167 3.18 -15.39 -3.14
N GLU A 168 2.53 -14.90 -2.10
CA GLU A 168 1.46 -13.91 -2.23
C GLU A 168 2.00 -12.48 -2.35
N ILE A 169 3.21 -12.20 -1.84
CA ILE A 169 3.73 -10.83 -1.74
C ILE A 169 5.06 -10.66 -2.47
N LEU A 170 6.09 -11.42 -2.08
CA LEU A 170 7.46 -11.13 -2.51
C LEU A 170 7.77 -11.63 -3.92
N ALA A 171 7.27 -12.81 -4.30
CA ALA A 171 7.46 -13.34 -5.66
C ALA A 171 6.78 -12.45 -6.74
N PRO A 172 5.55 -11.95 -6.54
CA PRO A 172 4.96 -10.95 -7.43
C PRO A 172 5.73 -9.63 -7.51
N ILE A 173 6.27 -9.13 -6.41
CA ILE A 173 7.13 -7.93 -6.42
C ILE A 173 8.39 -8.20 -7.25
N ALA A 174 9.06 -9.34 -7.04
CA ALA A 174 10.20 -9.75 -7.86
C ALA A 174 9.83 -9.84 -9.37
N HIS A 175 8.62 -10.33 -9.67
CA HIS A 175 8.09 -10.34 -11.05
C HIS A 175 7.93 -8.94 -11.61
N ARG A 176 7.35 -8.01 -10.85
CA ARG A 176 7.13 -6.62 -11.28
C ARG A 176 8.44 -5.88 -11.52
N LEU A 177 9.45 -6.16 -10.70
CA LEU A 177 10.80 -5.62 -10.87
C LEU A 177 11.60 -6.32 -12.01
N GLY A 178 11.05 -7.38 -12.61
CA GLY A 178 11.69 -8.13 -13.69
C GLY A 178 12.82 -9.07 -13.23
N LEU A 179 12.94 -9.33 -11.92
CA LEU A 179 13.98 -10.19 -11.33
C LEU A 179 13.60 -11.67 -11.54
N SER A 180 13.71 -12.14 -12.79
CA SER A 180 13.18 -13.46 -13.21
C SER A 180 13.79 -14.63 -12.44
N TYR A 181 15.09 -14.55 -12.15
CA TYR A 181 15.81 -15.57 -11.40
C TYR A 181 15.33 -15.67 -9.96
N ILE A 182 15.31 -14.54 -9.24
CA ILE A 182 14.85 -14.47 -7.84
C ILE A 182 13.39 -14.92 -7.75
N LYS A 183 12.53 -14.41 -8.66
CA LYS A 183 11.12 -14.80 -8.74
C LYS A 183 10.96 -16.31 -8.85
N ALA A 184 11.63 -16.92 -9.83
CA ALA A 184 11.48 -18.36 -10.10
C ALA A 184 11.92 -19.20 -8.89
N GLU A 185 13.00 -18.80 -8.22
CA GLU A 185 13.49 -19.48 -7.03
C GLU A 185 12.55 -19.34 -5.84
N LEU A 186 12.05 -18.11 -5.60
CA LEU A 186 11.07 -17.87 -4.54
C LEU A 186 9.79 -18.67 -4.75
N GLU A 187 9.27 -18.71 -5.98
CA GLU A 187 8.06 -19.46 -6.32
C GLU A 187 8.25 -20.98 -6.10
N GLU A 188 9.38 -21.51 -6.55
CA GLU A 188 9.67 -22.96 -6.48
C GLU A 188 9.89 -23.44 -5.05
N LEU A 189 10.75 -22.74 -4.28
CA LEU A 189 10.96 -23.05 -2.88
C LEU A 189 9.70 -22.87 -2.04
N SER A 190 8.90 -21.84 -2.33
CA SER A 190 7.66 -21.61 -1.61
C SER A 190 6.61 -22.69 -1.89
N LEU A 191 6.47 -23.15 -3.13
CA LEU A 191 5.54 -24.25 -3.44
C LEU A 191 5.92 -25.51 -2.68
N LYS A 192 7.23 -25.83 -2.60
CA LYS A 192 7.75 -27.00 -1.88
C LYS A 192 7.32 -27.01 -0.41
N TYR A 193 7.31 -25.88 0.27
CA TYR A 193 6.91 -25.79 1.68
C TYR A 193 5.42 -25.51 1.90
N TYR A 194 4.76 -24.81 0.95
CA TYR A 194 3.35 -24.48 1.08
C TYR A 194 2.42 -25.64 0.71
N LYS A 195 2.76 -26.37 -0.36
CA LYS A 195 2.02 -27.54 -0.86
C LYS A 195 2.99 -28.64 -1.29
N PRO A 196 3.66 -29.32 -0.34
CA PRO A 196 4.68 -30.31 -0.63
C PRO A 196 4.16 -31.46 -1.49
N GLU A 197 2.97 -31.98 -1.21
CA GLU A 197 2.37 -33.08 -1.97
C GLU A 197 2.22 -32.76 -3.47
N ALA A 198 1.76 -31.56 -3.78
CA ALA A 198 1.61 -31.11 -5.17
C ALA A 198 2.99 -30.87 -5.84
N PHE A 199 3.96 -30.39 -5.07
CA PHE A 199 5.32 -30.22 -5.55
C PHE A 199 5.96 -31.55 -5.89
N ASP A 200 5.93 -32.51 -4.96
CA ASP A 200 6.53 -33.84 -5.09
C ASP A 200 5.88 -34.62 -6.25
N GLN A 201 4.55 -34.57 -6.38
CA GLN A 201 3.84 -35.20 -7.49
C GLN A 201 4.31 -34.69 -8.86
N ILE A 202 4.39 -33.34 -9.03
CA ILE A 202 4.86 -32.76 -10.28
C ILE A 202 6.33 -33.04 -10.52
N GLU A 203 7.16 -33.05 -9.49
CA GLU A 203 8.58 -33.32 -9.57
C GLU A 203 8.81 -34.80 -10.01
N GLU A 204 8.08 -35.75 -9.42
CA GLU A 204 8.14 -37.16 -9.79
C GLU A 204 7.72 -37.40 -11.25
N GLU A 205 6.61 -36.77 -11.68
CA GLU A 205 6.09 -36.87 -13.05
C GLU A 205 7.05 -36.23 -14.07
N LEU A 206 7.73 -35.13 -13.70
CA LEU A 206 8.78 -34.55 -14.53
C LEU A 206 10.06 -35.38 -14.54
N ASN A 207 10.45 -36.02 -13.43
CA ASN A 207 11.65 -36.85 -13.35
C ASN A 207 11.50 -38.16 -14.13
N SER A 208 10.31 -38.77 -14.15
CA SER A 208 10.01 -39.97 -14.94
C SER A 208 10.23 -39.80 -16.45
N THR A 209 10.06 -38.58 -16.97
CA THR A 209 10.22 -38.23 -18.38
C THR A 209 11.51 -37.47 -18.69
N LYS A 210 12.38 -37.25 -17.71
CA LYS A 210 13.52 -36.34 -17.82
C LYS A 210 14.49 -36.73 -18.92
N GLU A 211 14.93 -38.01 -18.96
CA GLU A 211 15.89 -38.47 -19.93
C GLU A 211 15.39 -38.36 -21.38
N GLU A 212 14.13 -38.73 -21.61
CA GLU A 212 13.50 -38.60 -22.92
C GLU A 212 13.37 -37.12 -23.33
N ARG A 213 12.96 -36.27 -22.39
CA ARG A 213 12.82 -34.86 -22.61
C ARG A 213 14.16 -34.19 -22.93
N ASP A 214 15.20 -34.46 -22.16
CA ASP A 214 16.52 -33.89 -22.36
C ASP A 214 17.11 -34.32 -23.72
N LYS A 215 16.95 -35.59 -24.14
CA LYS A 215 17.31 -36.05 -25.47
C LYS A 215 16.56 -35.33 -26.57
N SER A 216 15.25 -35.17 -26.44
CA SER A 216 14.41 -34.45 -27.42
C SER A 216 14.81 -32.97 -27.54
N VAL A 217 15.09 -32.29 -26.41
CA VAL A 217 15.53 -30.89 -26.39
C VAL A 217 16.92 -30.74 -27.02
N GLU A 218 17.88 -31.60 -26.71
CA GLU A 218 19.23 -31.54 -27.29
C GLU A 218 19.21 -31.82 -28.81
N GLU A 219 18.41 -32.77 -29.26
CA GLU A 219 18.27 -33.04 -30.71
C GLU A 219 17.61 -31.84 -31.41
N MET A 220 16.57 -31.25 -30.82
CA MET A 220 15.95 -30.05 -31.40
C MET A 220 16.89 -28.83 -31.42
N LYS A 221 17.69 -28.68 -30.34
CA LYS A 221 18.73 -27.65 -30.24
C LYS A 221 19.77 -27.84 -31.37
N LYS A 222 20.25 -29.06 -31.61
CA LYS A 222 21.18 -29.36 -32.70
C LYS A 222 20.59 -28.94 -34.03
N ARG A 223 19.36 -29.36 -34.35
CA ARG A 223 18.69 -29.05 -35.61
C ARG A 223 18.46 -27.55 -35.85
N VAL A 224 18.09 -26.82 -34.78
CA VAL A 224 17.98 -25.37 -34.85
C VAL A 224 19.36 -24.74 -35.06
N SER A 225 20.39 -25.22 -34.36
CA SER A 225 21.76 -24.75 -34.54
C SER A 225 22.26 -24.95 -35.99
N ASP A 226 22.01 -26.11 -36.60
CA ASP A 226 22.39 -26.38 -37.97
C ASP A 226 21.75 -25.37 -38.96
N ILE A 227 20.45 -25.07 -38.78
CA ILE A 227 19.74 -24.06 -39.57
C ILE A 227 20.40 -22.67 -39.46
N LEU A 228 20.79 -22.27 -38.23
CA LEU A 228 21.37 -20.96 -37.99
C LEU A 228 22.80 -20.84 -38.53
N ILE A 229 23.60 -21.94 -38.44
CA ILE A 229 24.94 -22.01 -39.02
C ILE A 229 24.89 -21.91 -40.53
N GLU A 230 23.99 -22.68 -41.21
CA GLU A 230 23.78 -22.63 -42.63
C GLU A 230 23.44 -21.23 -43.14
N ASN A 231 22.81 -20.38 -42.33
CA ASN A 231 22.42 -19.03 -42.67
C ASN A 231 23.39 -17.95 -42.14
N ASN A 232 24.57 -18.33 -41.65
CA ASN A 232 25.62 -17.43 -41.12
C ASN A 232 25.14 -16.48 -40.01
N ILE A 233 24.25 -16.97 -39.13
CA ILE A 233 23.78 -16.22 -37.96
C ILE A 233 24.66 -16.63 -36.78
N GLU A 234 25.19 -15.63 -36.06
CA GLU A 234 25.89 -15.85 -34.81
C GLU A 234 24.87 -15.95 -33.67
N PHE A 235 24.93 -16.99 -32.87
CA PHE A 235 23.93 -17.28 -31.84
C PHE A 235 24.47 -18.01 -30.62
N GLU A 236 23.73 -17.89 -29.53
CA GLU A 236 23.80 -18.80 -28.39
C GLU A 236 22.44 -19.49 -28.23
N ILE A 237 22.44 -20.83 -28.01
CA ILE A 237 21.20 -21.57 -27.82
C ILE A 237 21.22 -22.36 -26.51
N LYS A 238 20.16 -22.20 -25.69
CA LYS A 238 20.02 -22.85 -24.40
C LYS A 238 18.71 -23.64 -24.33
N GLY A 239 18.76 -24.83 -23.74
CA GLY A 239 17.53 -25.49 -23.27
C GLY A 239 16.97 -24.73 -22.05
N ARG A 240 15.65 -24.64 -21.94
CA ARG A 240 14.97 -23.99 -20.83
C ARG A 240 14.09 -24.98 -20.09
N ALA A 241 14.42 -25.25 -18.83
CA ALA A 241 13.54 -26.01 -17.94
C ALA A 241 12.38 -25.11 -17.47
N LYS A 242 11.18 -25.66 -17.48
CA LYS A 242 9.99 -25.00 -16.91
C LYS A 242 9.98 -25.19 -15.41
N SER A 243 9.69 -24.10 -14.64
CA SER A 243 9.58 -24.21 -13.18
C SER A 243 8.34 -25.01 -12.77
N ILE A 244 8.49 -25.82 -11.71
CA ILE A 244 7.40 -26.66 -11.15
C ILE A 244 6.20 -25.77 -10.75
N TYR A 245 6.45 -24.59 -10.17
CA TYR A 245 5.38 -23.63 -9.84
C TYR A 245 4.58 -23.17 -11.06
N SER A 246 5.23 -22.92 -12.19
CA SER A 246 4.54 -22.53 -13.43
C SER A 246 3.67 -23.66 -13.99
N ILE A 247 4.09 -24.91 -13.82
CA ILE A 247 3.29 -26.09 -14.16
C ILE A 247 2.10 -26.21 -13.22
N TYR A 248 2.35 -26.15 -11.90
CA TYR A 248 1.31 -26.15 -10.87
C TYR A 248 0.18 -25.14 -11.16
N ASN A 249 0.52 -23.89 -11.48
CA ASN A 249 -0.47 -22.86 -11.81
C ASN A 249 -1.30 -23.18 -13.06
N LYS A 250 -0.74 -23.90 -14.04
CA LYS A 250 -1.49 -24.33 -15.22
C LYS A 250 -2.42 -25.49 -14.91
N LEU A 251 -1.99 -26.42 -14.06
CA LEU A 251 -2.83 -27.53 -13.59
C LEU A 251 -4.02 -27.00 -12.76
N GLN A 252 -3.80 -25.99 -11.90
CA GLN A 252 -4.87 -25.34 -11.14
C GLN A 252 -5.91 -24.63 -12.03
N LYS A 253 -5.52 -24.21 -13.25
CA LYS A 253 -6.42 -23.65 -14.27
C LYS A 253 -7.10 -24.73 -15.14
N GLY A 254 -7.08 -25.99 -14.69
CA GLY A 254 -7.76 -27.12 -15.35
C GLY A 254 -7.03 -27.72 -16.56
N LYS A 255 -5.74 -27.38 -16.80
CA LYS A 255 -4.94 -28.01 -17.84
C LYS A 255 -4.38 -29.34 -17.35
N LYS A 256 -4.26 -30.33 -18.24
CA LYS A 256 -3.50 -31.56 -17.98
C LYS A 256 -2.01 -31.32 -18.27
N LEU A 257 -1.11 -32.13 -17.70
CA LEU A 257 0.33 -32.00 -17.98
C LEU A 257 0.63 -32.19 -19.47
N SER A 258 -0.08 -33.12 -20.14
CA SER A 258 -0.02 -33.33 -21.60
C SER A 258 -0.34 -32.09 -22.43
N ASP A 259 -1.12 -31.16 -21.90
CA ASP A 259 -1.54 -29.95 -22.59
C ASP A 259 -0.59 -28.76 -22.37
N ILE A 260 0.50 -29.00 -21.63
CA ILE A 260 1.51 -27.99 -21.30
C ILE A 260 2.62 -28.03 -22.35
N TYR A 261 2.41 -27.36 -23.48
CA TYR A 261 3.30 -27.36 -24.65
C TYR A 261 4.68 -26.70 -24.44
N ASP A 262 4.91 -25.99 -23.35
CA ASP A 262 6.16 -25.29 -23.03
C ASP A 262 7.07 -26.06 -22.05
N ILE A 263 6.88 -27.38 -21.95
CA ILE A 263 7.79 -28.29 -21.25
C ILE A 263 9.07 -28.48 -22.08
N TYR A 264 8.92 -28.56 -23.40
CA TYR A 264 10.03 -28.60 -24.36
C TYR A 264 10.30 -27.17 -24.81
N ALA A 265 11.31 -26.52 -24.28
CA ALA A 265 11.57 -25.12 -24.60
C ALA A 265 13.05 -24.85 -24.92
N LEU A 266 13.27 -24.02 -25.93
CA LEU A 266 14.57 -23.52 -26.37
C LEU A 266 14.61 -22.01 -26.27
N ARG A 267 15.80 -21.47 -26.03
CA ARG A 267 16.08 -20.05 -26.10
C ARG A 267 17.21 -19.81 -27.08
N VAL A 268 16.95 -19.00 -28.10
CA VAL A 268 17.92 -18.56 -29.11
C VAL A 268 18.26 -17.11 -28.82
N ILE A 269 19.54 -16.81 -28.69
CA ILE A 269 20.05 -15.48 -28.39
C ILE A 269 20.91 -15.03 -29.55
N VAL A 270 20.67 -13.86 -30.11
CA VAL A 270 21.33 -13.29 -31.28
C VAL A 270 21.78 -11.85 -31.03
N ASN A 271 22.52 -11.24 -31.94
CA ASN A 271 23.08 -9.90 -31.73
C ASN A 271 22.07 -8.77 -31.94
N THR A 272 21.22 -8.85 -32.96
CA THR A 272 20.34 -7.75 -33.38
C THR A 272 18.85 -8.13 -33.40
N LYS A 273 17.99 -7.09 -33.31
CA LYS A 273 16.53 -7.27 -33.48
C LYS A 273 16.16 -7.84 -34.83
N ALA A 274 16.86 -7.43 -35.90
CA ALA A 274 16.63 -7.94 -37.26
C ALA A 274 16.88 -9.45 -37.34
N GLU A 275 17.97 -9.92 -36.74
CA GLU A 275 18.29 -11.34 -36.64
C GLU A 275 17.22 -12.11 -35.85
N CYS A 276 16.60 -11.54 -34.80
CA CYS A 276 15.49 -12.19 -34.12
C CYS A 276 14.35 -12.56 -35.07
N TYR A 277 13.94 -11.65 -35.96
CA TYR A 277 12.88 -11.91 -36.96
C TYR A 277 13.35 -12.81 -38.07
N GLN A 278 14.63 -12.74 -38.47
CA GLN A 278 15.23 -13.66 -39.43
C GLN A 278 15.21 -15.10 -38.88
N VAL A 279 15.64 -15.33 -37.69
CA VAL A 279 15.58 -16.65 -37.01
C VAL A 279 14.15 -17.15 -36.93
N LEU A 280 13.18 -16.30 -36.58
CA LEU A 280 11.77 -16.69 -36.59
C LEU A 280 11.32 -17.18 -37.97
N GLY A 281 11.68 -16.46 -39.05
CA GLY A 281 11.36 -16.83 -40.42
C GLY A 281 11.96 -18.17 -40.83
N LEU A 282 13.23 -18.42 -40.51
CA LEU A 282 13.93 -19.68 -40.77
C LEU A 282 13.29 -20.86 -40.04
N ILE A 283 12.95 -20.68 -38.75
CA ILE A 283 12.27 -21.70 -37.97
C ILE A 283 10.88 -22.01 -38.53
N HIS A 284 10.08 -21.01 -38.90
CA HIS A 284 8.74 -21.19 -39.46
C HIS A 284 8.77 -21.79 -40.89
N ALA A 285 9.84 -21.56 -41.64
CA ALA A 285 10.03 -22.21 -42.96
C ALA A 285 10.31 -23.72 -42.81
N LYS A 286 10.94 -24.15 -41.73
CA LYS A 286 11.30 -25.56 -41.50
C LYS A 286 10.27 -26.32 -40.66
N TYR A 287 9.64 -25.64 -39.69
CA TYR A 287 8.74 -26.26 -38.70
C TYR A 287 7.39 -25.53 -38.68
N LYS A 288 6.30 -26.30 -38.68
CA LYS A 288 4.93 -25.76 -38.72
C LYS A 288 4.58 -25.09 -37.36
N PRO A 289 4.29 -23.79 -37.34
CA PRO A 289 3.91 -23.11 -36.10
C PRO A 289 2.49 -23.48 -35.64
N LEU A 290 2.26 -23.53 -34.33
CA LEU A 290 0.93 -23.70 -33.76
C LEU A 290 0.17 -22.37 -33.88
N PRO A 291 -1.06 -22.37 -34.44
CA PRO A 291 -1.88 -21.18 -34.53
C PRO A 291 -2.12 -20.53 -33.16
N LYS A 292 -2.18 -19.18 -33.12
CA LYS A 292 -2.44 -18.38 -31.91
C LYS A 292 -1.40 -18.53 -30.77
N ARG A 293 -0.23 -19.15 -31.04
CA ARG A 293 0.86 -19.30 -30.06
C ARG A 293 2.05 -18.39 -30.31
N PHE A 294 2.04 -17.63 -31.36
CA PHE A 294 3.05 -16.60 -31.59
C PHE A 294 2.76 -15.37 -30.75
N LYS A 295 3.81 -14.82 -30.14
CA LYS A 295 3.76 -13.58 -29.37
C LYS A 295 5.00 -12.74 -29.66
N ASP A 296 4.79 -11.51 -30.05
CA ASP A 296 5.84 -10.53 -30.30
C ASP A 296 5.95 -9.54 -29.14
N TYR A 297 6.86 -9.85 -28.23
CA TYR A 297 7.22 -8.96 -27.14
C TYR A 297 8.43 -8.07 -27.47
N ILE A 298 8.97 -8.11 -28.71
CA ILE A 298 9.96 -7.15 -29.19
C ILE A 298 9.26 -5.89 -29.65
N ALA A 299 8.21 -6.05 -30.47
CA ALA A 299 7.36 -4.94 -30.92
C ALA A 299 6.53 -4.36 -29.76
N ASN A 300 6.01 -5.22 -28.86
CA ASN A 300 5.19 -4.85 -27.72
C ASN A 300 5.80 -5.37 -26.39
N PRO A 301 6.81 -4.68 -25.83
CA PRO A 301 7.46 -5.10 -24.60
C PRO A 301 6.49 -5.20 -23.42
N LYS A 302 6.72 -6.18 -22.55
CA LYS A 302 5.98 -6.23 -21.29
C LYS A 302 6.42 -5.10 -20.35
N THR A 303 5.60 -4.75 -19.37
CA THR A 303 5.87 -3.69 -18.39
C THR A 303 7.12 -3.92 -17.55
N ASN A 304 7.49 -5.18 -17.32
CA ASN A 304 8.77 -5.53 -16.72
C ASN A 304 9.95 -5.44 -17.70
N MET A 305 9.79 -4.76 -18.83
CA MET A 305 10.73 -4.58 -19.94
C MET A 305 11.17 -5.89 -20.63
N TYR A 306 10.46 -6.98 -20.38
CA TYR A 306 10.71 -8.24 -21.06
C TYR A 306 10.44 -8.13 -22.56
N GLN A 307 11.44 -8.43 -23.37
CA GLN A 307 11.38 -8.48 -24.83
C GLN A 307 11.82 -9.87 -25.33
N SER A 308 11.06 -10.49 -26.19
CA SER A 308 11.40 -11.74 -26.87
C SER A 308 10.33 -12.06 -27.91
N LEU A 309 10.67 -12.74 -28.98
CA LEU A 309 9.68 -13.43 -29.80
C LEU A 309 9.42 -14.81 -29.17
N HIS A 310 8.17 -15.20 -29.05
CA HIS A 310 7.78 -16.53 -28.61
C HIS A 310 7.00 -17.21 -29.72
N THR A 311 7.44 -18.37 -30.12
CA THR A 311 6.70 -19.23 -31.03
C THR A 311 6.67 -20.65 -30.51
N THR A 312 5.60 -21.39 -30.82
CA THR A 312 5.53 -22.83 -30.56
C THR A 312 5.41 -23.54 -31.90
N VAL A 313 6.29 -24.48 -32.17
CA VAL A 313 6.32 -25.24 -33.42
C VAL A 313 6.26 -26.74 -33.15
N PHE A 314 5.75 -27.52 -34.09
CA PHE A 314 5.89 -28.97 -34.07
C PHE A 314 7.30 -29.35 -34.49
N GLY A 315 8.03 -30.04 -33.58
CA GLY A 315 9.37 -30.51 -33.83
C GLY A 315 9.44 -31.76 -34.72
N PHE A 316 10.63 -32.31 -34.88
CA PHE A 316 10.94 -33.48 -35.68
C PHE A 316 10.23 -34.76 -35.21
N ASP A 317 9.90 -34.84 -33.94
CA ASP A 317 9.23 -35.93 -33.25
C ASP A 317 7.71 -35.72 -33.09
N GLY A 318 7.17 -34.68 -33.72
CA GLY A 318 5.77 -34.31 -33.59
C GLY A 318 5.38 -33.66 -32.29
N LYS A 319 6.32 -33.47 -31.37
CA LYS A 319 6.09 -32.79 -30.08
C LYS A 319 6.12 -31.27 -30.27
N PRO A 320 5.36 -30.49 -29.46
CA PRO A 320 5.40 -29.04 -29.51
C PRO A 320 6.62 -28.49 -28.74
N TYR A 321 7.39 -27.62 -29.39
CA TYR A 321 8.53 -26.91 -28.81
C TYR A 321 8.25 -25.42 -28.75
N GLU A 322 8.36 -24.83 -27.56
CA GLU A 322 8.38 -23.36 -27.42
C GLU A 322 9.78 -22.84 -27.71
N ILE A 323 9.90 -21.93 -28.68
CA ILE A 323 11.17 -21.29 -29.01
C ILE A 323 11.06 -19.81 -28.68
N GLN A 324 11.95 -19.35 -27.81
CA GLN A 324 12.10 -17.94 -27.41
C GLN A 324 13.31 -17.36 -28.12
N ILE A 325 13.12 -16.25 -28.85
CA ILE A 325 14.19 -15.61 -29.63
C ILE A 325 14.34 -14.18 -29.13
N ARG A 326 15.57 -13.78 -28.79
CA ARG A 326 15.87 -12.44 -28.27
C ARG A 326 17.33 -12.07 -28.47
N THR A 327 17.68 -10.79 -28.32
CA THR A 327 19.07 -10.36 -28.37
C THR A 327 19.79 -10.58 -27.03
N PHE A 328 21.14 -10.53 -27.04
CA PHE A 328 21.94 -10.58 -25.83
C PHE A 328 21.55 -9.48 -24.83
N GLU A 329 21.24 -8.28 -25.31
CA GLU A 329 20.79 -7.17 -24.47
C GLU A 329 19.42 -7.48 -23.84
N MET A 330 18.47 -7.98 -24.65
CA MET A 330 17.16 -8.40 -24.14
C MET A 330 17.26 -9.56 -23.16
N ASP A 331 18.21 -10.47 -23.34
CA ASP A 331 18.47 -11.58 -22.42
C ASP A 331 18.94 -11.05 -21.04
N LYS A 332 19.86 -10.12 -21.04
CA LYS A 332 20.31 -9.45 -19.80
C LYS A 332 19.17 -8.77 -19.07
N VAL A 333 18.34 -8.00 -19.78
CA VAL A 333 17.17 -7.31 -19.18
C VAL A 333 16.13 -8.32 -18.68
N ALA A 334 15.88 -9.39 -19.42
CA ALA A 334 14.89 -10.41 -19.04
C ALA A 334 15.30 -11.24 -17.81
N GLU A 335 16.60 -11.43 -17.58
CA GLU A 335 17.12 -12.18 -16.42
C GLU A 335 17.27 -11.28 -15.17
N ARG A 336 17.72 -10.04 -15.35
CA ARG A 336 18.12 -9.12 -14.28
C ARG A 336 17.09 -8.03 -13.98
N GLY A 337 16.14 -7.80 -14.89
CA GLY A 337 15.10 -6.78 -14.72
C GLY A 337 15.68 -5.39 -14.48
N ILE A 338 15.17 -4.73 -13.45
CA ILE A 338 15.60 -3.38 -13.05
C ILE A 338 17.10 -3.31 -12.69
N ALA A 339 17.67 -4.41 -12.20
CA ALA A 339 19.08 -4.50 -11.83
C ALA A 339 20.05 -4.45 -13.04
N SER A 340 19.57 -4.73 -14.28
CA SER A 340 20.41 -4.61 -15.49
C SER A 340 20.93 -3.19 -15.72
N HIS A 341 20.31 -2.20 -15.09
CA HIS A 341 20.67 -0.79 -15.24
C HIS A 341 21.75 -0.31 -14.26
N TRP A 342 22.09 -1.09 -13.22
CA TRP A 342 23.19 -0.75 -12.30
C TRP A 342 24.56 -0.70 -12.97
N SER A 343 24.76 -1.52 -14.01
CA SER A 343 26.01 -1.59 -14.77
C SER A 343 26.26 -0.38 -15.69
N TYR A 344 25.30 0.55 -15.86
CA TYR A 344 25.37 1.66 -16.80
C TYR A 344 25.20 3.03 -16.13
N LYS A 345 26.01 3.33 -15.09
CA LYS A 345 26.06 4.68 -14.48
C LYS A 345 26.36 5.82 -15.50
N GLU A 346 26.81 5.50 -16.71
CA GLU A 346 27.24 6.50 -17.72
C GLU A 346 26.18 6.96 -18.74
N GLN A 347 25.00 6.34 -18.84
CA GLN A 347 23.96 6.68 -19.83
C GLN A 347 22.72 7.41 -19.26
N GLY A 348 22.86 8.11 -18.28
CA GLY A 348 22.21 9.07 -17.36
C GLY A 348 20.73 9.37 -17.49
N LYS A 349 20.04 9.65 -18.56
CA LYS A 349 18.70 10.26 -18.55
C LYS A 349 17.54 9.38 -19.02
N LYS A 350 17.74 8.49 -19.99
CA LYS A 350 16.64 7.64 -20.51
C LYS A 350 16.32 6.45 -19.59
N ILE A 351 17.30 6.00 -18.83
CA ILE A 351 17.24 4.83 -17.96
C ILE A 351 16.54 5.18 -16.66
N GLN A 352 16.83 6.37 -16.11
CA GLN A 352 16.20 6.90 -14.91
C GLN A 352 14.67 7.05 -15.08
N ASN A 353 14.20 7.48 -16.25
CA ASN A 353 12.77 7.61 -16.56
C ASN A 353 12.02 6.26 -16.56
N SER A 354 12.64 5.19 -17.03
CA SER A 354 12.01 3.85 -17.08
C SER A 354 11.92 3.22 -15.69
N MET A 355 12.94 3.41 -14.85
CA MET A 355 12.95 2.99 -13.46
C MET A 355 11.92 3.76 -12.64
N GLU A 356 11.86 5.06 -12.85
CA GLU A 356 10.93 5.96 -12.18
C GLU A 356 9.46 5.64 -12.52
N GLN A 357 9.16 5.29 -13.78
CA GLN A 357 7.83 4.84 -14.19
C GLN A 357 7.39 3.56 -13.46
N LYS A 358 8.30 2.61 -13.22
CA LYS A 358 7.98 1.38 -12.48
C LYS A 358 7.71 1.64 -11.01
N LEU A 359 8.51 2.51 -10.39
CA LEU A 359 8.33 2.91 -9.00
C LEU A 359 7.08 3.77 -8.82
N GLN A 360 6.64 4.50 -9.87
CA GLN A 360 5.44 5.32 -9.84
C GLN A 360 4.17 4.54 -9.49
N VAL A 361 4.06 3.28 -9.92
CA VAL A 361 2.92 2.42 -9.55
C VAL A 361 2.85 2.23 -8.03
N PHE A 362 3.99 1.97 -7.40
CA PHE A 362 4.06 1.79 -5.94
C PHE A 362 3.78 3.11 -5.21
N ARG A 363 4.28 4.24 -5.72
CA ARG A 363 3.99 5.58 -5.18
C ARG A 363 2.50 5.91 -5.27
N ASN A 364 1.87 5.64 -6.42
CA ASN A 364 0.43 5.86 -6.60
C ASN A 364 -0.41 5.07 -5.60
N ILE A 365 0.00 3.83 -5.26
CA ILE A 365 -0.69 3.02 -4.26
C ILE A 365 -0.47 3.61 -2.86
N MET A 366 0.73 4.10 -2.55
CA MET A 366 1.00 4.75 -1.26
C MET A 366 0.22 6.05 -1.09
N GLU A 367 0.04 6.83 -2.16
CA GLU A 367 -0.77 8.04 -2.14
C GLU A 367 -2.24 7.77 -1.78
N LEU A 368 -2.76 6.54 -2.00
CA LEU A 368 -4.12 6.18 -1.54
C LEU A 368 -4.28 6.30 -0.02
N ASN A 369 -3.22 6.08 0.75
CA ASN A 369 -3.27 6.22 2.21
C ASN A 369 -3.52 7.67 2.68
N LEU A 370 -3.26 8.67 1.83
CA LEU A 370 -3.51 10.07 2.14
C LEU A 370 -5.02 10.42 2.09
N TYR A 371 -5.85 9.53 1.55
CA TYR A 371 -7.27 9.77 1.27
C TYR A 371 -8.22 8.90 2.11
N ASP A 372 -7.89 8.54 3.33
CA ASP A 372 -8.78 7.82 4.26
C ASP A 372 -9.44 6.54 3.63
N VAL A 373 -8.65 5.78 2.89
CA VAL A 373 -9.10 4.55 2.20
C VAL A 373 -9.17 3.41 3.20
N SER A 374 -10.21 2.59 3.13
CA SER A 374 -10.32 1.40 3.98
C SER A 374 -9.14 0.44 3.75
N ASP A 375 -8.74 -0.28 4.79
CA ASP A 375 -7.67 -1.27 4.71
C ASP A 375 -7.95 -2.36 3.64
N GLU A 376 -9.23 -2.73 3.45
CA GLU A 376 -9.64 -3.69 2.42
C GLU A 376 -9.43 -3.16 1.00
N ASP A 377 -9.78 -1.88 0.76
CA ASP A 377 -9.58 -1.25 -0.56
C ASP A 377 -8.11 -1.04 -0.88
N PHE A 378 -7.28 -0.75 0.15
CA PHE A 378 -5.84 -0.68 -0.01
C PHE A 378 -5.26 -2.03 -0.44
N VAL A 379 -5.60 -3.13 0.25
CA VAL A 379 -5.15 -4.48 -0.12
C VAL A 379 -5.61 -4.86 -1.53
N LYS A 380 -6.87 -4.60 -1.88
CA LYS A 380 -7.39 -4.83 -3.23
C LYS A 380 -6.62 -4.05 -4.29
N SER A 381 -6.25 -2.81 -4.00
CA SER A 381 -5.45 -1.97 -4.93
C SER A 381 -4.05 -2.56 -5.14
N VAL A 382 -3.37 -2.98 -4.05
CA VAL A 382 -2.08 -3.67 -4.14
C VAL A 382 -2.20 -4.97 -4.94
N GLN A 383 -3.20 -5.79 -4.64
CA GLN A 383 -3.44 -7.06 -5.35
C GLN A 383 -3.69 -6.83 -6.83
N ASN A 384 -4.50 -5.87 -7.22
CA ASN A 384 -4.84 -5.63 -8.61
C ASN A 384 -3.68 -5.01 -9.40
N GLU A 385 -2.94 -4.07 -8.85
CA GLU A 385 -1.90 -3.32 -9.58
C GLU A 385 -0.51 -3.93 -9.49
N VAL A 386 -0.14 -4.55 -8.35
CA VAL A 386 1.17 -5.19 -8.17
C VAL A 386 1.14 -6.65 -8.59
N LEU A 387 0.06 -7.37 -8.23
CA LEU A 387 -0.05 -8.82 -8.38
C LEU A 387 -0.94 -9.23 -9.58
N GLY A 388 -1.80 -8.30 -10.07
CA GLY A 388 -2.78 -8.55 -11.12
C GLY A 388 -2.15 -8.69 -12.52
N GLU A 389 -2.90 -9.34 -13.40
CA GLU A 389 -2.62 -9.36 -14.84
C GLU A 389 -2.92 -7.98 -15.43
N ASN A 390 -2.11 -7.54 -16.41
CA ASN A 390 -2.34 -6.30 -17.12
C ASN A 390 -2.86 -6.57 -18.53
N ILE A 391 -3.64 -5.63 -19.05
CA ILE A 391 -4.15 -5.59 -20.40
C ILE A 391 -3.45 -4.48 -21.20
N TYR A 392 -3.36 -4.65 -22.51
CA TYR A 392 -2.76 -3.71 -23.45
C TYR A 392 -3.82 -3.17 -24.39
N VAL A 393 -4.06 -1.86 -24.32
CA VAL A 393 -5.14 -1.17 -25.03
C VAL A 393 -4.52 -0.12 -25.95
N TYR A 394 -5.10 0.10 -27.13
CA TYR A 394 -4.55 0.93 -28.17
C TYR A 394 -5.35 2.21 -28.36
N THR A 395 -4.67 3.32 -28.68
CA THR A 395 -5.33 4.48 -29.26
C THR A 395 -5.60 4.24 -30.76
N PRO A 396 -6.50 5.00 -31.41
CA PRO A 396 -6.66 4.95 -32.87
C PRO A 396 -5.39 5.28 -33.66
N LYS A 397 -4.41 5.93 -33.02
CA LYS A 397 -3.09 6.25 -33.61
C LYS A 397 -2.08 5.12 -33.48
N GLY A 398 -2.42 4.04 -32.78
CA GLY A 398 -1.54 2.89 -32.51
C GLY A 398 -0.68 2.99 -31.26
N ASP A 399 -0.84 4.04 -30.44
CA ASP A 399 -0.13 4.10 -29.15
C ASP A 399 -0.69 3.04 -28.20
N VAL A 400 0.20 2.35 -27.49
CA VAL A 400 -0.14 1.27 -26.56
C VAL A 400 -0.13 1.76 -25.13
N PHE A 401 -1.21 1.48 -24.39
CA PHE A 401 -1.32 1.77 -22.96
C PHE A 401 -1.58 0.50 -22.19
N GLU A 402 -0.85 0.35 -21.09
CA GLU A 402 -1.03 -0.72 -20.13
C GLU A 402 -1.96 -0.29 -19.01
N LEU A 403 -2.91 -1.16 -18.69
CA LEU A 403 -3.91 -0.99 -17.64
C LEU A 403 -4.04 -2.28 -16.83
N PRO A 404 -4.46 -2.23 -15.56
CA PRO A 404 -4.81 -3.42 -14.82
C PRO A 404 -6.00 -4.15 -15.46
N LYS A 405 -6.05 -5.46 -15.36
CA LYS A 405 -7.20 -6.26 -15.83
C LYS A 405 -8.48 -5.81 -15.14
N GLY A 406 -9.55 -5.72 -15.91
CA GLY A 406 -10.83 -5.16 -15.47
C GLY A 406 -10.90 -3.63 -15.56
N ALA A 407 -9.86 -2.96 -16.07
CA ALA A 407 -9.86 -1.52 -16.28
C ALA A 407 -10.96 -1.10 -17.25
N THR A 408 -11.43 0.14 -17.08
CA THR A 408 -12.54 0.72 -17.82
C THR A 408 -12.06 1.82 -18.77
N PRO A 409 -12.91 2.30 -19.68
CA PRO A 409 -12.59 3.45 -20.52
C PRO A 409 -12.20 4.72 -19.74
N ILE A 410 -12.71 4.87 -18.50
CA ILE A 410 -12.32 5.96 -17.61
C ILE A 410 -10.85 5.82 -17.21
N ASP A 411 -10.42 4.60 -16.82
CA ASP A 411 -9.01 4.32 -16.49
C ASP A 411 -8.10 4.63 -17.67
N PHE A 412 -8.51 4.23 -18.88
CA PHE A 412 -7.79 4.51 -20.10
C PHE A 412 -7.68 6.02 -20.37
N ALA A 413 -8.78 6.78 -20.24
CA ALA A 413 -8.79 8.22 -20.47
C ALA A 413 -7.81 8.96 -19.55
N TYR A 414 -7.81 8.63 -18.25
CA TYR A 414 -6.88 9.18 -17.26
C TYR A 414 -5.43 8.71 -17.47
N ARG A 415 -5.24 7.53 -18.05
CA ARG A 415 -3.91 7.01 -18.38
C ARG A 415 -3.29 7.74 -19.55
N VAL A 416 -4.09 8.07 -20.57
CA VAL A 416 -3.64 8.86 -21.71
C VAL A 416 -3.27 10.28 -21.28
N HIS A 417 -4.20 10.99 -20.63
CA HIS A 417 -3.94 12.33 -20.11
C HIS A 417 -5.01 12.72 -19.07
N THR A 418 -4.61 13.35 -17.97
CA THR A 418 -5.52 13.76 -16.88
C THR A 418 -6.69 14.61 -17.41
N LYS A 419 -6.42 15.59 -18.30
CA LYS A 419 -7.45 16.46 -18.85
C LYS A 419 -8.46 15.70 -19.73
N ILE A 420 -8.03 14.64 -20.44
CA ILE A 420 -8.94 13.78 -21.23
C ILE A 420 -9.88 13.03 -20.27
N GLY A 421 -9.35 12.50 -19.17
CA GLY A 421 -10.15 11.87 -18.13
C GLY A 421 -11.15 12.84 -17.48
N GLU A 422 -10.72 14.06 -17.15
CA GLU A 422 -11.58 15.08 -16.52
C GLU A 422 -12.73 15.53 -17.42
N THR A 423 -12.53 15.53 -18.75
CA THR A 423 -13.51 16.03 -19.71
C THR A 423 -14.23 14.93 -20.49
N MET A 424 -14.05 13.67 -20.10
CA MET A 424 -14.65 12.51 -20.73
C MET A 424 -16.18 12.52 -20.61
N VAL A 425 -16.86 12.18 -21.72
CA VAL A 425 -18.32 12.00 -21.78
C VAL A 425 -18.74 10.64 -22.30
N GLY A 426 -17.83 9.88 -22.92
CA GLY A 426 -18.12 8.57 -23.47
C GLY A 426 -16.90 7.94 -24.13
N ALA A 427 -17.02 6.69 -24.52
CA ALA A 427 -15.99 5.93 -25.21
C ALA A 427 -16.54 5.10 -26.36
N ILE A 428 -15.68 4.91 -27.37
CA ILE A 428 -15.88 3.99 -28.48
C ILE A 428 -14.77 2.96 -28.41
N VAL A 429 -15.14 1.68 -28.35
CA VAL A 429 -14.21 0.55 -28.33
C VAL A 429 -14.46 -0.32 -29.54
N ASN A 430 -13.43 -0.54 -30.36
CA ASN A 430 -13.52 -1.34 -31.61
C ASN A 430 -14.73 -0.90 -32.45
N ASP A 431 -14.84 0.43 -32.66
CA ASP A 431 -15.89 1.11 -33.43
C ASP A 431 -17.32 1.03 -32.83
N ASN A 432 -17.49 0.48 -31.62
CA ASN A 432 -18.76 0.44 -30.92
C ASN A 432 -18.78 1.39 -29.72
N ILE A 433 -19.91 2.11 -29.54
CA ILE A 433 -20.12 2.93 -28.33
C ILE A 433 -20.34 1.98 -27.17
N VAL A 434 -19.59 2.16 -26.08
CA VAL A 434 -19.65 1.34 -24.89
C VAL A 434 -19.99 2.17 -23.64
N PRO A 435 -20.62 1.56 -22.61
CA PRO A 435 -20.82 2.23 -21.33
C PRO A 435 -19.49 2.51 -20.62
N LEU A 436 -19.48 3.41 -19.62
CA LEU A 436 -18.26 3.85 -18.93
C LEU A 436 -17.67 2.75 -18.03
N ASP A 437 -18.46 1.80 -17.62
CA ASP A 437 -18.10 0.62 -16.82
C ASP A 437 -17.71 -0.62 -17.64
N TYR A 438 -17.65 -0.48 -18.98
CA TYR A 438 -17.20 -1.55 -19.88
C TYR A 438 -15.82 -2.04 -19.50
N GLU A 439 -15.63 -3.36 -19.35
CA GLU A 439 -14.33 -3.96 -19.07
C GLU A 439 -13.50 -4.07 -20.36
N LEU A 440 -12.37 -3.36 -20.40
CA LEU A 440 -11.44 -3.38 -21.52
C LEU A 440 -10.63 -4.68 -21.59
N HIS A 441 -10.30 -5.12 -22.80
CA HIS A 441 -9.53 -6.32 -23.07
C HIS A 441 -8.26 -6.01 -23.85
N THR A 442 -7.27 -6.90 -23.77
CA THR A 442 -6.04 -6.76 -24.56
C THR A 442 -6.34 -6.79 -26.06
N GLY A 443 -5.90 -5.78 -26.77
CA GLY A 443 -6.12 -5.62 -28.20
C GLY A 443 -7.21 -4.61 -28.56
N ASP A 444 -7.98 -4.11 -27.58
CA ASP A 444 -9.02 -3.12 -27.81
C ASP A 444 -8.44 -1.79 -28.30
N ILE A 445 -9.07 -1.21 -29.32
CA ILE A 445 -8.79 0.14 -29.81
C ILE A 445 -9.83 1.07 -29.19
N VAL A 446 -9.37 2.02 -28.37
CA VAL A 446 -10.26 2.89 -27.58
C VAL A 446 -10.14 4.35 -28.01
N ASN A 447 -11.28 4.94 -28.36
CA ASN A 447 -11.41 6.35 -28.70
C ASN A 447 -12.28 7.06 -27.63
N ILE A 448 -11.71 8.01 -26.91
CA ILE A 448 -12.39 8.77 -25.86
C ILE A 448 -13.07 10.00 -26.44
N LYS A 449 -14.34 10.18 -26.12
CA LYS A 449 -15.10 11.39 -26.43
C LYS A 449 -15.04 12.35 -25.26
N THR A 450 -14.71 13.61 -25.53
CA THR A 450 -14.54 14.66 -24.53
C THR A 450 -15.45 15.84 -24.78
N ASN A 451 -15.87 16.53 -23.70
CA ASN A 451 -16.56 17.81 -23.75
C ASN A 451 -15.89 18.75 -22.75
N LYS A 452 -15.51 19.96 -23.19
CA LYS A 452 -14.80 20.95 -22.36
C LYS A 452 -15.56 21.35 -21.10
N ASN A 453 -16.89 21.27 -21.13
CA ASN A 453 -17.77 21.65 -20.00
C ASN A 453 -18.07 20.46 -19.05
N SER A 454 -17.64 19.25 -19.39
CA SER A 454 -17.84 18.08 -18.54
C SER A 454 -16.88 18.07 -17.38
N LYS A 455 -17.30 17.42 -16.29
CA LYS A 455 -16.50 17.21 -15.08
C LYS A 455 -16.63 15.74 -14.63
N PRO A 456 -15.64 15.19 -13.93
CA PRO A 456 -15.73 13.85 -13.35
C PRO A 456 -16.94 13.72 -12.41
N SER A 457 -17.49 12.50 -12.31
CA SER A 457 -18.48 12.14 -11.29
C SER A 457 -17.81 11.40 -10.13
N GLN A 458 -18.30 11.59 -8.90
CA GLN A 458 -17.85 10.80 -7.74
C GLN A 458 -18.18 9.32 -7.88
N GLU A 459 -19.25 8.98 -8.60
CA GLU A 459 -19.63 7.60 -8.90
C GLU A 459 -18.54 6.83 -9.66
N TRP A 460 -17.70 7.54 -10.43
CA TRP A 460 -16.58 6.93 -11.14
C TRP A 460 -15.59 6.23 -10.22
N LEU A 461 -15.49 6.64 -8.95
CA LEU A 461 -14.62 5.98 -7.95
C LEU A 461 -15.00 4.52 -7.69
N SER A 462 -16.28 4.16 -7.88
CA SER A 462 -16.77 2.78 -7.75
C SER A 462 -16.51 1.94 -9.01
N ILE A 463 -16.41 2.59 -10.17
CA ILE A 463 -16.26 1.95 -11.49
C ILE A 463 -14.79 1.67 -11.78
N VAL A 464 -13.90 2.65 -11.58
CA VAL A 464 -12.49 2.58 -11.94
C VAL A 464 -11.71 1.56 -11.12
N LYS A 465 -10.72 0.93 -11.74
CA LYS A 465 -9.87 -0.11 -11.14
C LYS A 465 -8.48 0.42 -10.77
N SER A 466 -7.93 1.34 -11.58
CA SER A 466 -6.58 1.87 -11.36
C SER A 466 -6.52 2.82 -10.16
N SER A 467 -5.55 2.60 -9.26
CA SER A 467 -5.26 3.50 -8.14
C SER A 467 -4.87 4.89 -8.61
N GLN A 468 -4.12 4.98 -9.71
CA GLN A 468 -3.77 6.26 -10.33
C GLN A 468 -5.01 7.06 -10.74
N THR A 469 -5.99 6.40 -11.35
CA THR A 469 -7.26 7.03 -11.73
C THR A 469 -8.04 7.47 -10.50
N LYS A 470 -8.16 6.62 -9.49
CA LYS A 470 -8.82 6.95 -8.21
C LYS A 470 -8.19 8.18 -7.56
N ASN A 471 -6.85 8.23 -7.48
CA ASN A 471 -6.13 9.36 -6.90
C ASN A 471 -6.38 10.66 -7.67
N LYS A 472 -6.33 10.62 -9.02
CA LYS A 472 -6.59 11.78 -9.85
C LYS A 472 -8.02 12.29 -9.70
N ILE A 473 -9.02 11.41 -9.63
CA ILE A 473 -10.41 11.78 -9.40
C ILE A 473 -10.58 12.39 -8.00
N ARG A 474 -10.03 11.76 -6.95
CA ARG A 474 -10.07 12.30 -5.58
C ARG A 474 -9.39 13.66 -5.48
N ALA A 475 -8.21 13.82 -6.09
CA ALA A 475 -7.49 15.09 -6.13
C ALA A 475 -8.30 16.19 -6.84
N PHE A 476 -9.07 15.84 -7.89
CA PHE A 476 -9.96 16.78 -8.57
C PHE A 476 -11.05 17.28 -7.62
N PHE A 477 -11.72 16.38 -6.89
CA PHE A 477 -12.77 16.77 -5.93
C PHE A 477 -12.19 17.52 -4.73
N SER A 478 -11.06 17.08 -4.18
CA SER A 478 -10.38 17.78 -3.08
C SER A 478 -9.99 19.21 -3.45
N LYS A 479 -9.62 19.47 -4.71
CA LYS A 479 -9.36 20.83 -5.19
C LYS A 479 -10.62 21.68 -5.28
N ILE A 480 -11.76 21.09 -5.64
CA ILE A 480 -13.05 21.78 -5.68
C ILE A 480 -13.49 22.08 -4.24
N ASP A 481 -13.48 21.08 -3.36
CA ASP A 481 -13.84 21.23 -1.95
C ASP A 481 -12.96 22.29 -1.26
N LYS A 482 -11.65 22.32 -1.57
CA LYS A 482 -10.75 23.35 -1.06
C LYS A 482 -11.15 24.74 -1.56
N LYS A 483 -11.49 24.91 -2.84
CA LYS A 483 -11.94 26.20 -3.39
C LYS A 483 -13.26 26.67 -2.78
N GLU A 484 -14.24 25.77 -2.69
CA GLU A 484 -15.53 26.08 -2.07
C GLU A 484 -15.37 26.43 -0.59
N ALA A 485 -14.49 25.73 0.13
CA ALA A 485 -14.16 26.06 1.52
C ALA A 485 -13.47 27.44 1.64
N ILE A 486 -12.56 27.79 0.73
CA ILE A 486 -11.91 29.09 0.68
C ILE A 486 -12.94 30.20 0.43
N GLU A 487 -13.82 30.03 -0.57
CA GLU A 487 -14.89 31.03 -0.87
C GLU A 487 -15.83 31.19 0.32
N LYS A 488 -16.27 30.10 0.91
CA LYS A 488 -17.10 30.10 2.13
C LYS A 488 -16.39 30.81 3.30
N GLY A 489 -15.09 30.56 3.47
CA GLY A 489 -14.27 31.18 4.50
C GLY A 489 -14.15 32.72 4.29
N LYS A 490 -13.93 33.15 3.04
CA LYS A 490 -13.93 34.56 2.63
C LYS A 490 -15.27 35.23 2.96
N ASP A 491 -16.36 34.58 2.59
CA ASP A 491 -17.72 35.10 2.84
C ASP A 491 -18.02 35.21 4.35
N LEU A 492 -17.64 34.22 5.13
CA LEU A 492 -17.82 34.20 6.58
C LEU A 492 -17.02 35.33 7.24
N LEU A 493 -15.78 35.52 6.83
CA LEU A 493 -14.91 36.56 7.36
C LEU A 493 -15.40 37.95 6.96
N LEU A 494 -15.79 38.18 5.70
CA LEU A 494 -16.35 39.44 5.23
C LEU A 494 -17.66 39.80 5.93
N LYS A 495 -18.53 38.82 6.20
CA LYS A 495 -19.76 39.06 6.99
C LYS A 495 -19.44 39.51 8.40
N GLU A 496 -18.43 38.94 9.02
CA GLU A 496 -18.05 39.29 10.38
C GLU A 496 -17.34 40.65 10.46
N ILE A 497 -16.48 41.00 9.48
CA ILE A 497 -15.85 42.31 9.32
C ILE A 497 -16.94 43.40 9.22
N ARG A 498 -17.94 43.18 8.35
CA ARG A 498 -19.09 44.10 8.19
C ARG A 498 -19.90 44.22 9.48
N ARG A 499 -20.12 43.12 10.19
CA ARG A 499 -20.85 43.11 11.48
C ARG A 499 -20.14 43.95 12.54
N LYS A 500 -18.82 43.92 12.55
CA LYS A 500 -17.95 44.66 13.46
C LYS A 500 -17.69 46.12 12.98
N LYS A 501 -18.21 46.54 11.79
CA LYS A 501 -18.02 47.86 11.19
C LYS A 501 -16.54 48.22 10.96
N ILE A 502 -15.69 47.23 10.65
CA ILE A 502 -14.27 47.43 10.35
C ILE A 502 -14.14 47.72 8.85
N SER A 503 -13.23 48.65 8.48
CA SER A 503 -12.91 48.94 7.08
C SER A 503 -12.20 47.72 6.47
N ILE A 504 -12.65 47.27 5.28
CA ILE A 504 -12.04 46.14 4.58
C ILE A 504 -10.57 46.43 4.22
N ASN A 505 -10.26 47.70 3.87
CA ASN A 505 -8.90 48.11 3.50
C ASN A 505 -7.95 48.03 4.72
N GLU A 506 -8.39 48.56 5.86
CA GLU A 506 -7.63 48.48 7.12
C GLU A 506 -7.41 47.02 7.56
N PHE A 507 -8.44 46.16 7.43
CA PHE A 507 -8.30 44.75 7.75
C PHE A 507 -7.29 44.05 6.82
N ASN A 508 -7.31 44.34 5.51
CA ASN A 508 -6.40 43.73 4.57
C ASN A 508 -4.91 44.06 4.86
N GLU A 509 -4.64 45.25 5.39
CA GLU A 509 -3.29 45.63 5.82
C GLU A 509 -2.80 44.82 7.01
N THR A 510 -3.69 44.28 7.84
CA THR A 510 -3.32 43.42 8.99
C THR A 510 -3.16 41.94 8.66
N ILE A 511 -3.55 41.49 7.46
CA ILE A 511 -3.47 40.05 7.05
C ILE A 511 -2.05 39.46 7.21
N PRO A 512 -0.95 40.13 6.80
CA PRO A 512 0.40 39.58 6.96
C PRO A 512 0.77 39.27 8.42
N ASP A 513 0.34 40.11 9.35
CA ASP A 513 0.62 39.96 10.76
C ASP A 513 -0.27 38.87 11.38
N ILE A 514 -1.51 38.75 10.95
CA ILE A 514 -2.42 37.65 11.30
C ILE A 514 -1.84 36.30 10.86
N LEU A 515 -1.33 36.19 9.62
CA LEU A 515 -0.72 34.96 9.09
C LEU A 515 0.51 34.55 9.93
N LYS A 516 1.33 35.54 10.32
CA LYS A 516 2.52 35.32 11.13
C LYS A 516 2.18 34.88 12.56
N GLU A 517 1.18 35.50 13.20
CA GLU A 517 0.74 35.15 14.54
C GLU A 517 0.11 33.74 14.59
N LEU A 518 -0.68 33.38 13.57
CA LEU A 518 -1.33 32.07 13.47
C LEU A 518 -0.44 30.98 12.85
N LYS A 519 0.78 31.33 12.39
CA LYS A 519 1.72 30.43 11.68
C LYS A 519 1.06 29.76 10.47
N ILE A 520 0.33 30.52 9.67
CA ILE A 520 -0.33 30.08 8.45
C ILE A 520 0.48 30.59 7.25
N GLU A 521 0.71 29.75 6.24
CA GLU A 521 1.62 30.04 5.14
C GLU A 521 1.03 30.98 4.09
N SER A 522 -0.29 30.95 3.89
CA SER A 522 -0.95 31.74 2.87
C SER A 522 -2.34 32.25 3.28
N GLU A 523 -2.79 33.33 2.61
CA GLU A 523 -4.13 33.87 2.78
C GLU A 523 -5.22 32.85 2.41
N ASP A 524 -5.02 32.05 1.37
CA ASP A 524 -5.94 30.99 0.98
C ASP A 524 -6.06 29.92 2.07
N ASP A 525 -4.98 29.59 2.77
CA ASP A 525 -5.02 28.63 3.88
C ASP A 525 -5.69 29.19 5.14
N LEU A 526 -5.63 30.53 5.33
CA LEU A 526 -6.42 31.22 6.34
C LEU A 526 -7.92 31.08 6.04
N TYR A 527 -8.35 31.43 4.82
CA TYR A 527 -9.74 31.28 4.41
C TYR A 527 -10.21 29.84 4.43
N TYR A 528 -9.37 28.91 3.98
CA TYR A 528 -9.66 27.47 4.08
C TYR A 528 -9.91 27.02 5.53
N SER A 529 -9.09 27.50 6.46
CA SER A 529 -9.22 27.16 7.89
C SER A 529 -10.52 27.73 8.48
N ILE A 530 -10.96 28.90 8.02
CA ILE A 530 -12.24 29.51 8.41
C ILE A 530 -13.40 28.73 7.78
N GLY A 531 -13.34 28.42 6.48
CA GLY A 531 -14.39 27.71 5.75
C GLY A 531 -14.65 26.31 6.24
N THR A 532 -13.61 25.62 6.72
CA THR A 532 -13.69 24.30 7.36
C THR A 532 -13.99 24.35 8.86
N ALA A 533 -14.27 25.51 9.40
CA ALA A 533 -14.54 25.75 10.83
C ALA A 533 -13.41 25.34 11.80
N LYS A 534 -12.18 25.21 11.30
CA LYS A 534 -10.98 25.00 12.13
C LYS A 534 -10.57 26.29 12.85
N LEU A 535 -10.88 27.44 12.27
CA LEU A 535 -10.58 28.75 12.78
C LEU A 535 -11.86 29.62 12.78
N SER A 536 -12.14 30.32 13.89
CA SER A 536 -13.30 31.23 13.96
C SER A 536 -12.98 32.57 13.30
N PRO A 537 -13.89 33.16 12.48
CA PRO A 537 -13.74 34.53 11.96
C PRO A 537 -13.51 35.56 13.06
N ASN A 538 -14.15 35.37 14.22
CA ASN A 538 -13.98 36.28 15.37
C ASN A 538 -12.55 36.24 15.94
N THR A 539 -11.90 35.10 15.93
CA THR A 539 -10.50 34.95 16.40
C THR A 539 -9.58 35.77 15.50
N VAL A 540 -9.77 35.68 14.19
CA VAL A 540 -8.98 36.42 13.18
C VAL A 540 -9.16 37.96 13.36
N ILE A 541 -10.39 38.42 13.51
CA ILE A 541 -10.69 39.84 13.72
C ILE A 541 -10.14 40.33 15.07
N ASN A 542 -10.20 39.55 16.12
CA ASN A 542 -9.66 39.94 17.41
C ASN A 542 -8.14 40.11 17.39
N ILE A 543 -7.43 39.37 16.56
CA ILE A 543 -5.98 39.54 16.33
C ILE A 543 -5.74 40.88 15.60
N SER A 544 -6.50 41.16 14.54
CA SER A 544 -6.44 42.42 13.79
C SER A 544 -6.68 43.68 14.68
N ILE A 545 -7.61 43.61 15.61
CA ILE A 545 -7.94 44.73 16.54
C ILE A 545 -6.89 44.90 17.64
N LYS A 546 -6.15 43.83 18.03
CA LYS A 546 -5.14 43.91 19.09
C LYS A 546 -3.94 44.80 18.78
N GLU A 547 -3.66 45.10 17.53
CA GLU A 547 -2.54 45.99 17.16
C GLU A 547 -2.85 47.49 17.30
N GLU A 548 -4.13 47.90 17.41
CA GLU A 548 -4.49 49.29 17.66
C GLU A 548 -4.55 49.67 19.14
N ILE A 549 -4.46 48.72 20.06
CA ILE A 549 -4.42 49.02 21.50
C ILE A 549 -2.96 49.23 21.92
N ASN A 550 -2.63 50.51 22.05
CA ASN A 550 -1.37 51.12 22.48
C ASN A 550 -0.60 50.28 23.51
N LYS A 551 0.68 50.00 23.22
CA LYS A 551 1.64 49.34 24.12
C LYS A 551 1.74 49.94 25.53
N GLU A 552 1.35 51.20 25.71
CA GLU A 552 1.42 51.90 27.00
C GLU A 552 0.28 51.54 27.94
N GLU A 553 -0.96 51.36 27.46
CA GLU A 553 -2.09 50.95 28.30
C GLU A 553 -2.00 49.49 28.77
N PHE A 554 -1.36 48.60 27.98
CA PHE A 554 -1.18 47.21 28.32
C PHE A 554 -0.16 47.03 29.45
N ILE A 555 0.85 47.89 29.55
CA ILE A 555 1.83 47.86 30.62
C ILE A 555 1.24 48.42 31.95
N LEU A 556 0.40 49.44 31.86
CA LEU A 556 -0.27 50.04 33.00
C LEU A 556 -1.38 49.15 33.58
N SER A 557 -2.10 48.38 32.72
CA SER A 557 -3.13 47.43 33.20
C SER A 557 -2.58 46.17 33.87
N LYS A 558 -1.31 45.82 33.63
CA LYS A 558 -0.63 44.69 34.30
C LYS A 558 -0.08 45.01 35.67
N LEU A 559 0.05 46.30 36.00
CA LEU A 559 0.60 46.77 37.30
C LEU A 559 -0.45 47.05 38.37
N SER A 560 -1.72 47.12 38.01
CA SER A 560 -2.81 47.38 38.96
C SER A 560 -3.92 46.33 38.82
N LYS A 561 -3.71 45.15 39.33
CA LYS A 561 -4.75 44.27 39.90
C LYS A 561 -4.23 42.83 40.01
N ARG A 562 -3.61 42.50 41.13
CA ARG A 562 -3.71 41.18 41.71
C ARG A 562 -5.09 41.10 42.40
N GLU A 563 -6.07 40.65 41.67
CA GLU A 563 -7.27 40.01 42.19
C GLU A 563 -7.46 38.71 41.39
N VAL A 564 -7.44 37.62 42.11
CA VAL A 564 -7.79 36.30 41.61
C VAL A 564 -9.21 36.38 41.11
N LYS A 565 -9.37 36.37 39.74
CA LYS A 565 -10.63 36.03 39.10
C LYS A 565 -10.53 34.64 38.57
N ASP A 566 -11.42 33.79 39.05
CA ASP A 566 -11.67 32.43 38.59
C ASP A 566 -11.82 32.47 37.06
N ILE A 567 -10.93 31.74 36.41
CA ILE A 567 -11.01 31.46 34.98
C ILE A 567 -12.15 30.46 34.80
N GLU A 568 -13.27 30.87 34.25
CA GLU A 568 -14.36 29.97 33.88
C GLU A 568 -13.86 28.95 32.84
N LEU A 569 -13.51 27.78 33.37
CA LEU A 569 -13.25 26.59 32.57
C LEU A 569 -14.59 26.07 32.04
N LYS A 570 -14.82 26.11 30.74
CA LYS A 570 -15.94 25.48 30.03
C LYS A 570 -15.86 23.93 30.07
N ASN A 571 -15.70 23.32 31.22
CA ASN A 571 -15.73 21.87 31.37
C ASN A 571 -16.86 21.47 32.30
N ASP A 572 -17.81 20.68 31.80
CA ASP A 572 -18.91 20.09 32.58
C ASP A 572 -18.42 19.15 33.71
N ILE A 573 -17.15 18.90 33.78
CA ILE A 573 -16.51 17.91 34.67
C ILE A 573 -15.31 18.55 35.33
N LEU A 574 -15.24 18.40 36.65
CA LEU A 574 -14.12 18.80 37.51
C LEU A 574 -13.22 17.59 37.73
N VAL A 575 -11.92 17.76 37.48
CA VAL A 575 -10.90 16.75 37.74
C VAL A 575 -10.14 17.13 38.99
N SER A 576 -10.10 16.27 40.01
CA SER A 576 -9.43 16.55 41.27
C SER A 576 -7.92 16.68 41.10
N GLY A 577 -7.38 17.88 41.39
CA GLY A 577 -5.93 18.13 41.50
C GLY A 577 -5.19 18.46 40.17
N ILE A 578 -5.85 18.69 39.08
CA ILE A 578 -5.19 19.02 37.79
C ILE A 578 -5.97 20.12 37.09
N ASP A 579 -5.32 21.28 36.87
CA ASP A 579 -5.84 22.38 36.07
C ASP A 579 -5.39 22.25 34.62
N ASN A 580 -6.28 22.54 33.67
CA ASN A 580 -6.02 22.56 32.19
C ASN A 580 -5.77 21.20 31.50
N ILE A 581 -6.49 20.17 31.88
CA ILE A 581 -6.46 18.91 31.13
C ILE A 581 -7.64 18.80 30.15
N LYS A 582 -7.42 18.23 28.98
CA LYS A 582 -8.50 17.92 28.03
C LYS A 582 -9.36 16.79 28.62
N VAL A 583 -10.67 17.08 28.78
CA VAL A 583 -11.64 16.10 29.29
C VAL A 583 -12.63 15.76 28.17
N SER A 584 -12.96 14.45 28.01
CA SER A 584 -13.93 13.96 27.05
C SER A 584 -14.77 12.84 27.66
N LEU A 585 -16.04 12.74 27.22
CA LEU A 585 -16.94 11.64 27.64
C LEU A 585 -16.68 10.37 26.83
N ALA A 586 -16.70 9.22 27.49
CA ALA A 586 -16.47 7.93 26.86
C ALA A 586 -17.62 7.53 25.93
N ASN A 587 -17.28 7.09 24.72
CA ASN A 587 -18.27 6.62 23.73
C ASN A 587 -18.91 5.27 24.10
N CYS A 588 -18.23 4.43 24.88
CA CYS A 588 -18.70 3.08 25.25
C CYS A 588 -19.85 3.10 26.26
N CYS A 589 -19.84 4.01 27.25
CA CYS A 589 -20.86 4.06 28.30
C CYS A 589 -21.69 5.35 28.28
N LYS A 590 -21.28 6.36 27.49
CA LYS A 590 -21.98 7.63 27.27
C LYS A 590 -22.55 8.20 28.57
N PRO A 591 -21.73 8.63 29.53
CA PRO A 591 -22.17 9.11 30.83
C PRO A 591 -23.02 10.38 30.67
N VAL A 592 -24.07 10.49 31.50
CA VAL A 592 -25.03 11.60 31.55
C VAL A 592 -24.90 12.27 32.90
N LYS A 593 -25.15 13.59 32.97
CA LYS A 593 -25.09 14.35 34.23
C LYS A 593 -25.94 13.69 35.32
N GLY A 594 -25.32 13.42 36.46
CA GLY A 594 -25.93 12.69 37.57
C GLY A 594 -25.51 11.22 37.66
N ASP A 595 -24.89 10.64 36.65
CA ASP A 595 -24.26 9.33 36.74
C ASP A 595 -23.05 9.39 37.68
N LYS A 596 -22.77 8.28 38.40
CA LYS A 596 -21.50 8.12 39.12
C LYS A 596 -20.38 7.91 38.12
N ILE A 597 -19.42 8.85 38.04
CA ILE A 597 -18.38 8.90 37.04
C ILE A 597 -16.98 8.71 37.62
N VAL A 598 -16.05 8.24 36.79
CA VAL A 598 -14.62 8.14 37.05
C VAL A 598 -13.85 8.57 35.80
N GLY A 599 -12.70 9.20 35.96
CA GLY A 599 -11.82 9.60 34.91
C GLY A 599 -10.77 8.53 34.62
N TYR A 600 -10.50 8.25 33.35
CA TYR A 600 -9.40 7.39 32.89
C TYR A 600 -8.36 8.24 32.15
N ILE A 601 -7.10 8.18 32.59
CA ILE A 601 -5.98 8.90 31.96
C ILE A 601 -5.53 8.16 30.70
N SER A 602 -5.82 8.73 29.54
CA SER A 602 -5.46 8.18 28.22
C SER A 602 -4.13 8.73 27.74
N ARG A 603 -3.28 7.87 27.14
CA ARG A 603 -2.03 8.30 26.50
C ARG A 603 -2.34 9.18 25.28
N GLY A 604 -2.11 10.49 25.39
CA GLY A 604 -2.26 11.46 24.31
C GLY A 604 -3.63 12.12 24.15
N ASN A 605 -4.72 11.62 24.82
CA ASN A 605 -6.09 12.18 24.69
C ASN A 605 -6.63 12.87 25.95
N GLY A 606 -5.82 13.04 26.98
CA GLY A 606 -6.27 13.63 28.25
C GLY A 606 -7.08 12.65 29.12
N VAL A 607 -8.09 13.14 29.81
CA VAL A 607 -8.96 12.34 30.69
C VAL A 607 -10.25 11.96 29.95
N ILE A 608 -10.53 10.67 29.85
CA ILE A 608 -11.77 10.13 29.31
C ILE A 608 -12.66 9.73 30.50
N VAL A 609 -13.86 10.30 30.56
CA VAL A 609 -14.79 10.08 31.68
C VAL A 609 -15.77 8.98 31.35
N HIS A 610 -15.79 7.97 32.21
CA HIS A 610 -16.67 6.80 32.14
C HIS A 610 -17.66 6.78 33.31
N THR A 611 -18.75 6.05 33.16
CA THR A 611 -19.58 5.65 34.31
C THR A 611 -18.79 4.67 35.19
N LYS A 612 -18.95 4.77 36.53
CA LYS A 612 -18.22 3.93 37.50
C LYS A 612 -18.36 2.42 37.25
N ASN A 613 -19.47 1.99 36.63
CA ASN A 613 -19.77 0.58 36.36
C ASN A 613 -19.48 0.19 34.89
N CYS A 614 -18.67 0.96 34.17
CA CYS A 614 -18.34 0.65 32.78
C CYS A 614 -17.50 -0.62 32.67
N TYR A 615 -17.92 -1.54 31.78
CA TYR A 615 -17.22 -2.81 31.53
C TYR A 615 -15.75 -2.62 31.16
N ASN A 616 -15.44 -1.60 30.37
CA ASN A 616 -14.09 -1.33 29.87
C ASN A 616 -13.11 -0.86 30.95
N LEU A 617 -13.57 -0.58 32.17
CA LEU A 617 -12.70 -0.19 33.30
C LEU A 617 -12.30 -1.35 34.23
N ARG A 618 -12.85 -2.57 34.03
CA ARG A 618 -12.72 -3.70 34.99
C ARG A 618 -11.29 -4.21 35.24
N HIS A 619 -10.29 -3.75 34.45
CA HIS A 619 -8.89 -4.19 34.57
C HIS A 619 -7.88 -3.03 34.43
N MET A 620 -8.28 -1.80 34.78
CA MET A 620 -7.47 -0.60 34.52
C MET A 620 -7.29 0.27 35.77
N ASP A 621 -7.12 -0.32 36.95
CA ASP A 621 -7.10 0.38 38.23
C ASP A 621 -5.97 1.42 38.37
N ASP A 622 -4.82 1.23 37.72
CA ASP A 622 -3.64 2.10 37.86
C ASP A 622 -3.76 3.49 37.17
N ARG A 623 -4.85 3.77 36.46
CA ARG A 623 -5.03 5.02 35.66
C ARG A 623 -6.37 5.69 35.92
N ILE A 624 -7.06 5.31 36.97
CA ILE A 624 -8.34 5.88 37.36
C ILE A 624 -8.12 7.08 38.25
N ILE A 625 -8.83 8.18 37.99
CA ILE A 625 -8.82 9.39 38.80
C ILE A 625 -10.24 9.78 39.16
N ASP A 626 -10.38 10.45 40.31
CA ASP A 626 -11.68 10.96 40.73
C ASP A 626 -12.07 12.20 39.96
N VAL A 627 -13.30 12.18 39.43
CA VAL A 627 -13.90 13.29 38.69
C VAL A 627 -15.33 13.52 39.18
N SER A 628 -15.80 14.74 39.10
CA SER A 628 -17.15 15.13 39.51
C SER A 628 -17.83 16.04 38.50
N TRP A 629 -19.17 15.99 38.43
CA TRP A 629 -19.96 16.90 37.58
C TRP A 629 -19.93 18.34 38.14
N ASN A 630 -19.72 19.30 37.21
CA ASN A 630 -19.86 20.72 37.56
C ASN A 630 -21.36 21.05 37.68
N LYS A 631 -21.74 21.74 38.78
CA LYS A 631 -23.14 22.02 39.14
C LYS A 631 -23.78 23.12 38.28
N GLU A 632 -23.01 24.02 37.68
CA GLU A 632 -23.50 25.27 37.10
C GLU A 632 -23.77 25.27 35.58
N GLN A 633 -23.47 24.21 34.88
CA GLN A 633 -23.70 24.17 33.41
C GLN A 633 -24.83 23.23 33.00
N VAL A 634 -25.68 23.68 32.06
CA VAL A 634 -26.77 22.92 31.47
C VAL A 634 -26.38 22.58 30.03
N GLN A 635 -25.94 21.36 29.80
CA GLN A 635 -25.73 20.79 28.47
C GLN A 635 -26.59 19.55 28.30
N LYS A 636 -26.87 19.14 27.03
CA LYS A 636 -27.55 17.89 26.71
C LYS A 636 -26.52 16.80 26.44
N TYR A 637 -26.79 15.61 26.97
CA TYR A 637 -25.91 14.45 26.90
C TYR A 637 -26.51 13.33 26.06
N LYS A 638 -25.74 12.74 25.18
CA LYS A 638 -26.18 11.63 24.32
C LYS A 638 -26.08 10.30 25.06
N THR A 639 -27.16 9.51 25.03
CA THR A 639 -27.18 8.16 25.57
C THR A 639 -27.97 7.21 24.66
N ASN A 640 -27.67 5.89 24.78
CA ASN A 640 -28.33 4.86 23.97
C ASN A 640 -29.44 4.19 24.80
N ILE A 641 -30.61 4.00 24.19
CA ILE A 641 -31.75 3.27 24.76
C ILE A 641 -32.17 2.19 23.77
N SER A 642 -32.35 0.97 24.27
CA SER A 642 -32.96 -0.12 23.53
C SER A 642 -34.36 -0.38 24.05
N ILE A 643 -35.33 -0.40 23.16
CA ILE A 643 -36.74 -0.64 23.46
C ILE A 643 -37.17 -1.90 22.69
N VAL A 644 -37.65 -2.90 23.39
CA VAL A 644 -38.23 -4.09 22.79
C VAL A 644 -39.74 -4.02 22.92
N SER A 645 -40.44 -4.16 21.81
CA SER A 645 -41.91 -4.12 21.77
C SER A 645 -42.48 -5.32 21.01
N GLU A 646 -43.73 -5.66 21.31
CA GLU A 646 -44.51 -6.55 20.46
C GLU A 646 -44.74 -5.92 19.07
N LYS A 647 -44.97 -6.78 18.06
CA LYS A 647 -45.14 -6.35 16.65
C LYS A 647 -46.49 -5.65 16.47
N LEU A 648 -46.60 -4.42 16.94
CA LEU A 648 -47.85 -3.61 16.82
C LEU A 648 -47.55 -2.30 16.07
N GLU A 649 -48.48 -1.95 15.18
CA GLU A 649 -48.50 -0.65 14.50
C GLU A 649 -48.67 0.47 15.53
N ASN A 650 -47.91 1.58 15.39
CA ASN A 650 -47.98 2.80 16.20
C ASN A 650 -47.03 2.90 17.43
N VAL A 651 -46.25 1.90 17.81
CA VAL A 651 -45.29 2.01 18.94
C VAL A 651 -44.26 3.12 18.70
N LEU A 652 -43.77 3.26 17.49
CA LEU A 652 -42.81 4.33 17.14
C LEU A 652 -43.42 5.73 17.31
N LEU A 653 -44.69 5.92 16.96
CA LEU A 653 -45.40 7.20 17.14
C LEU A 653 -45.53 7.55 18.62
N ASP A 654 -45.87 6.57 19.47
CA ASP A 654 -45.93 6.76 20.93
C ASP A 654 -44.56 7.11 21.54
N ILE A 655 -43.51 6.42 21.09
CA ILE A 655 -42.12 6.73 21.49
C ILE A 655 -41.82 8.20 21.16
N ILE A 656 -42.08 8.64 19.93
CA ILE A 656 -41.80 10.02 19.47
C ILE A 656 -42.63 11.01 20.28
N THR A 657 -43.89 10.75 20.52
CA THR A 657 -44.78 11.62 21.28
C THR A 657 -44.32 11.80 22.73
N LYS A 658 -43.95 10.72 23.41
CA LYS A 658 -43.44 10.73 24.76
C LYS A 658 -42.08 11.42 24.87
N THR A 659 -41.25 11.30 23.84
CA THR A 659 -39.94 11.97 23.74
C THR A 659 -40.13 13.49 23.64
N ASN A 660 -41.04 13.94 22.79
CA ASN A 660 -41.33 15.37 22.61
C ASN A 660 -41.93 16.00 23.90
N ASN A 661 -42.75 15.27 24.63
CA ASN A 661 -43.39 15.75 25.89
C ASN A 661 -42.34 16.06 26.99
N LEU A 662 -41.19 15.41 26.96
CA LEU A 662 -40.09 15.63 27.91
C LEU A 662 -38.98 16.52 27.36
N ASN A 663 -39.15 17.18 26.20
CA ASN A 663 -38.15 18.00 25.50
C ASN A 663 -36.81 17.23 25.24
N ILE A 664 -36.93 15.90 25.04
CA ILE A 664 -35.80 15.04 24.69
C ILE A 664 -35.66 15.04 23.16
N SER A 665 -34.44 15.16 22.65
CA SER A 665 -34.15 15.08 21.22
C SER A 665 -33.71 13.67 20.85
N ILE A 666 -34.27 13.10 19.79
CA ILE A 666 -33.80 11.82 19.21
C ILE A 666 -32.84 12.17 18.06
N THR A 667 -31.58 11.73 18.18
CA THR A 667 -30.54 11.96 17.15
C THR A 667 -30.45 10.80 16.15
N LYS A 668 -30.80 9.58 16.58
CA LYS A 668 -30.77 8.39 15.70
C LYS A 668 -31.81 7.37 16.16
N VAL A 669 -32.43 6.70 15.18
CA VAL A 669 -33.34 5.57 15.37
C VAL A 669 -32.89 4.45 14.45
N ASP A 670 -32.56 3.30 15.02
CA ASP A 670 -32.32 2.07 14.29
C ASP A 670 -33.37 1.03 14.71
N THR A 671 -34.00 0.40 13.73
CA THR A 671 -35.08 -0.59 14.00
C THR A 671 -34.65 -1.97 13.49
N LYS A 672 -34.77 -3.00 14.33
CA LYS A 672 -34.53 -4.39 13.96
C LYS A 672 -35.79 -5.19 14.21
N GLN A 673 -36.34 -5.88 13.21
CA GLN A 673 -37.49 -6.72 13.31
C GLN A 673 -37.05 -8.18 13.50
N LYS A 674 -37.61 -8.86 14.50
CA LYS A 674 -37.58 -10.32 14.70
C LYS A 674 -38.98 -10.86 14.52
N GLU A 675 -39.15 -12.20 14.44
CA GLU A 675 -40.43 -12.82 14.08
C GLU A 675 -41.66 -12.32 14.87
N ASN A 676 -41.51 -12.04 16.17
CA ASN A 676 -42.63 -11.56 17.03
C ASN A 676 -42.28 -10.24 17.78
N GLU A 677 -41.11 -9.68 17.62
CA GLU A 677 -40.67 -8.52 18.38
C GLU A 677 -40.03 -7.47 17.48
N THR A 678 -40.17 -6.21 17.84
CA THR A 678 -39.46 -5.09 17.21
C THR A 678 -38.55 -4.43 18.22
N ILE A 679 -37.22 -4.31 17.88
CA ILE A 679 -36.23 -3.67 18.72
C ILE A 679 -35.94 -2.28 18.13
N PHE A 680 -36.18 -1.22 18.91
CA PHE A 680 -35.83 0.14 18.58
C PHE A 680 -34.57 0.54 19.36
N ASN A 681 -33.49 0.85 18.67
CA ASN A 681 -32.28 1.41 19.25
C ASN A 681 -32.26 2.91 19.00
N LEU A 682 -32.40 3.69 20.06
CA LEU A 682 -32.46 5.14 20.01
C LEU A 682 -31.18 5.76 20.55
N ILE A 683 -30.72 6.84 19.93
CA ILE A 683 -29.75 7.76 20.55
C ILE A 683 -30.55 9.02 20.92
N VAL A 684 -30.65 9.29 22.23
CA VAL A 684 -31.39 10.40 22.76
C VAL A 684 -30.46 11.40 23.47
N GLU A 685 -30.82 12.67 23.42
CA GLU A 685 -30.14 13.76 24.16
C GLU A 685 -30.99 14.18 25.35
N VAL A 686 -30.43 14.04 26.55
CA VAL A 686 -31.08 14.35 27.83
C VAL A 686 -30.22 15.29 28.67
N ASP A 687 -30.85 16.08 29.54
CA ASP A 687 -30.15 17.04 30.40
C ASP A 687 -29.44 16.36 31.59
N ASN A 688 -30.07 15.30 32.14
CA ASN A 688 -29.55 14.58 33.32
C ASN A 688 -30.14 13.18 33.42
N VAL A 689 -29.62 12.40 34.38
CA VAL A 689 -30.04 11.02 34.66
C VAL A 689 -31.50 10.92 35.15
N ASP A 690 -31.99 11.95 35.84
CA ASP A 690 -33.38 11.96 36.35
C ASP A 690 -34.38 12.11 35.20
N THR A 691 -34.10 12.96 34.23
CA THR A 691 -34.88 13.09 32.99
C THR A 691 -34.85 11.82 32.19
N LEU A 692 -33.71 11.13 32.10
CA LEU A 692 -33.56 9.84 31.45
C LEU A 692 -34.41 8.77 32.15
N ASN A 693 -34.37 8.69 33.47
CA ASN A 693 -35.14 7.73 34.25
C ASN A 693 -36.65 7.96 34.13
N LYS A 694 -37.08 9.23 34.15
CA LYS A 694 -38.49 9.60 33.89
C LYS A 694 -38.92 9.14 32.51
N TYR A 695 -38.10 9.34 31.52
CA TYR A 695 -38.40 8.91 30.14
C TYR A 695 -38.52 7.38 30.02
N ILE A 696 -37.55 6.63 30.60
CA ILE A 696 -37.60 5.17 30.65
C ILE A 696 -38.87 4.68 31.35
N THR A 697 -39.24 5.29 32.49
CA THR A 697 -40.43 4.93 33.23
C THR A 697 -41.71 5.22 32.41
N LEU A 698 -41.75 6.33 31.72
CA LEU A 698 -42.90 6.72 30.88
C LEU A 698 -43.07 5.79 29.67
N LEU A 699 -41.96 5.33 29.09
CA LEU A 699 -41.99 4.33 28.01
C LEU A 699 -42.50 2.99 28.49
N LYS A 700 -42.08 2.53 29.70
CA LYS A 700 -42.54 1.27 30.30
C LYS A 700 -44.03 1.22 30.66
N GLN A 701 -44.70 2.37 30.67
CA GLN A 701 -46.18 2.43 30.89
C GLN A 701 -47.00 1.98 29.67
N ASN A 702 -46.36 1.85 28.50
CA ASN A 702 -47.04 1.33 27.33
C ASN A 702 -47.08 -0.19 27.36
N SER A 703 -48.27 -0.77 27.33
CA SER A 703 -48.50 -2.21 27.40
C SER A 703 -47.88 -3.02 26.26
N SER A 704 -47.59 -2.37 25.13
CA SER A 704 -46.94 -2.99 23.97
C SER A 704 -45.43 -3.02 24.07
N ILE A 705 -44.83 -2.38 25.08
CA ILE A 705 -43.37 -2.34 25.28
C ILE A 705 -43.01 -3.43 26.30
N ILE A 706 -42.21 -4.40 25.87
CA ILE A 706 -41.74 -5.52 26.67
C ILE A 706 -40.61 -5.08 27.62
N SER A 707 -39.65 -4.37 27.08
CA SER A 707 -38.52 -3.87 27.88
C SER A 707 -37.98 -2.56 27.36
N VAL A 708 -37.44 -1.73 28.27
CA VAL A 708 -36.72 -0.52 27.96
C VAL A 708 -35.44 -0.50 28.80
N GLU A 709 -34.29 -0.46 28.16
CA GLU A 709 -33.01 -0.52 28.82
C GLU A 709 -32.05 0.55 28.26
N ARG A 710 -31.26 1.13 29.15
CA ARG A 710 -30.10 1.93 28.73
C ARG A 710 -28.98 1.01 28.32
N VAL A 711 -28.52 1.12 27.07
CA VAL A 711 -27.47 0.28 26.52
C VAL A 711 -26.11 0.94 26.75
N MET A 712 -25.23 0.27 27.46
CA MET A 712 -23.82 0.59 27.59
C MET A 712 -23.05 -0.41 26.72
N ASN A 713 -22.40 0.07 25.67
CA ASN A 713 -21.66 -0.78 24.72
C ASN A 713 -20.30 -1.21 25.29
#